data_4bc8b89bc987aab5cd360d19b3ce6ee3
#
_entry.id   4bc8b89bc987aab5cd360d19b3ce6ee3
#
_cell.length_a   1.000
_cell.length_b   1.000
_cell.length_c   1.000
_cell.angle_alpha   90.00
_cell.angle_beta   90.00
_cell.angle_gamma   90.00
#
_symmetry.space_group_name_H-M   'P 1'
#
loop_
_entity.id
_entity.type
_entity.pdbx_description
1 polymer ?
#
loop_
_entity_poly.entity_id
_entity_poly.type
_entity_poly.pdbx_seq_one_letter_code
_entity_poly.pdbx_strand_id
1 'polypeptide(L)'
;MPNEDHIEEFIENSDFVGGVFDMDYSTCKVHTNDYIKRNECGGLPKHSLLLAQMQGSLVGEGEDAEEESGDSEDDEGGVAETLYDHALLLRITGPTNLPIQEELTSARHRNIEEQLVEEIRGSGQGHELDALTQQELQKTAFEAEILGTFYYDEEGEFHFGSDAHTVFPSGEYMVYKPKGDVLSEIVSYLAAEDIVEEDLIDIGEVRYASTRLRADTDTSAPVQIDTNDLVGEKTAVFGMTGTGKSNSLKIIATAVHATQEDVGQLIFDPSGEYTPNDQDPIALSEIDDDIQVYEYPLGSNLLDPDNIDRAQREARNQIVYKAGGTPVPRHTDGFVNADILNPYADDYDGDFGEEARDKRRLAAFHAVLIHAGLEPHDDWWVAFPAGKGVRPVVERETDIELPKENPDDDDDPEYIEDDIELAGVKVGELQDGGGEAFIYNPEALDVFWTAVANNLDDTDYDEDDLVSGILEMIYTRHSGTGYLSELGKFHDSGEEDALEDRIYDRLTDGDIVIVDMTKGEESVVSQILNQTVEGILEKSVVRFNNLDESEDMPRIQIFLEEAHRYFEKDRFENEDDDPYVRLAKEGRKYQLGLVYATQEVSTVDDRVLANTKNWVVTHLNSRNETNNLTDYYDFEAFSRTIRKVDDTGYARVRTRSNSFTVPTQMRRFHPDWVEKVASLPADWDEDE
;
A
#
# COMPACT_ATOMS: atom_id res chain seq x y z
N MET A 1 28.49 15.37 -25.87
CA MET A 1 28.28 14.73 -27.18
C MET A 1 27.30 15.58 -27.91
N PRO A 2 27.30 15.77 -29.21
CA PRO A 2 26.30 16.57 -29.89
C PRO A 2 24.94 15.90 -29.66
N ASN A 3 23.92 16.70 -29.37
CA ASN A 3 22.54 16.28 -29.15
C ASN A 3 22.12 15.35 -30.28
N GLU A 4 21.88 14.08 -29.97
CA GLU A 4 21.15 13.20 -30.86
C GLU A 4 19.73 13.75 -30.89
N ASP A 5 19.19 13.97 -32.06
CA ASP A 5 17.85 14.51 -32.24
C ASP A 5 16.84 13.40 -31.91
N HIS A 6 16.43 13.32 -30.64
CA HIS A 6 15.49 12.32 -30.12
C HIS A 6 14.18 12.26 -30.92
N ILE A 7 13.68 13.41 -31.37
CA ILE A 7 12.41 13.47 -32.13
C ILE A 7 12.62 12.84 -33.51
N GLU A 8 13.75 13.13 -34.19
CA GLU A 8 14.09 12.53 -35.48
C GLU A 8 14.28 11.01 -35.31
N GLU A 9 14.99 10.56 -34.28
CA GLU A 9 15.16 9.15 -33.96
C GLU A 9 13.82 8.44 -33.67
N PHE A 10 12.92 9.07 -32.92
CA PHE A 10 11.59 8.55 -32.66
C PHE A 10 10.80 8.33 -33.95
N ILE A 11 10.89 9.24 -34.90
CA ILE A 11 10.17 9.14 -36.17
C ILE A 11 10.81 8.10 -37.11
N GLU A 12 12.13 8.12 -37.25
CA GLU A 12 12.85 7.16 -38.11
C GLU A 12 12.66 5.71 -37.70
N ASN A 13 12.60 5.45 -36.40
CA ASN A 13 12.38 4.12 -35.85
C ASN A 13 10.89 3.77 -35.62
N SER A 14 9.97 4.55 -36.14
CA SER A 14 8.52 4.32 -36.06
C SER A 14 7.91 3.94 -37.40
N ASP A 15 6.80 3.20 -37.35
CA ASP A 15 6.09 2.78 -38.56
C ASP A 15 5.10 3.84 -39.01
N PHE A 16 5.10 4.21 -40.30
CA PHE A 16 4.18 5.17 -40.87
C PHE A 16 2.73 4.67 -40.79
N VAL A 17 1.80 5.56 -40.35
CA VAL A 17 0.39 5.24 -40.15
C VAL A 17 -0.50 6.00 -41.11
N GLY A 18 -0.26 7.28 -41.35
CA GLY A 18 -1.13 8.11 -42.19
C GLY A 18 -0.94 9.59 -41.94
N GLY A 19 -1.94 10.41 -42.34
CA GLY A 19 -1.92 11.86 -42.18
C GLY A 19 -3.13 12.36 -41.38
N VAL A 20 -2.96 13.52 -40.73
CA VAL A 20 -4.03 14.19 -40.02
C VAL A 20 -4.91 14.95 -41.00
N PHE A 21 -6.22 14.92 -40.84
CA PHE A 21 -7.14 15.70 -41.68
C PHE A 21 -8.05 16.66 -40.91
N ASP A 22 -8.13 16.51 -39.62
CA ASP A 22 -8.87 17.40 -38.71
C ASP A 22 -8.26 17.32 -37.31
N MET A 23 -8.07 18.44 -36.65
CA MET A 23 -7.52 18.45 -35.29
C MET A 23 -7.90 19.70 -34.53
N ASP A 24 -7.97 19.62 -33.23
CA ASP A 24 -8.05 20.70 -32.27
C ASP A 24 -6.98 20.49 -31.17
N TYR A 25 -7.01 21.28 -30.09
CA TYR A 25 -6.02 21.17 -29.00
C TYR A 25 -6.11 19.91 -28.14
N SER A 26 -7.16 19.12 -28.30
CA SER A 26 -7.42 17.92 -27.51
C SER A 26 -7.51 16.65 -28.35
N THR A 27 -7.94 16.76 -29.60
CA THR A 27 -8.20 15.61 -30.46
C THR A 27 -7.66 15.76 -31.87
N CYS A 28 -7.31 14.65 -32.44
CA CYS A 28 -6.75 14.55 -33.77
C CYS A 28 -7.47 13.44 -34.56
N LYS A 29 -7.87 13.68 -35.80
CA LYS A 29 -8.45 12.69 -36.72
C LYS A 29 -7.47 12.33 -37.81
N VAL A 30 -7.16 11.06 -37.90
CA VAL A 30 -6.13 10.50 -38.77
C VAL A 30 -6.78 9.63 -39.84
N HIS A 31 -6.40 9.82 -41.08
CA HIS A 31 -6.74 8.90 -42.16
C HIS A 31 -5.62 7.90 -42.39
N THR A 32 -5.97 6.67 -42.69
CA THR A 32 -5.07 5.57 -43.00
C THR A 32 -5.75 4.62 -43.99
N ASN A 33 -5.08 3.55 -44.39
CA ASN A 33 -5.68 2.51 -45.23
C ASN A 33 -5.34 1.11 -44.71
N ASP A 34 -6.07 0.09 -45.24
CA ASP A 34 -5.90 -1.30 -44.82
C ASP A 34 -4.52 -1.88 -45.18
N TYR A 35 -3.87 -1.39 -46.22
CA TYR A 35 -2.53 -1.83 -46.61
C TYR A 35 -1.52 -1.42 -45.56
N ILE A 36 -1.51 -0.16 -45.14
CA ILE A 36 -0.63 0.37 -44.10
C ILE A 36 -0.85 -0.39 -42.78
N LYS A 37 -2.13 -0.58 -42.38
CA LYS A 37 -2.44 -1.30 -41.13
C LYS A 37 -1.91 -2.72 -41.10
N ARG A 38 -1.93 -3.42 -42.26
CA ARG A 38 -1.52 -4.85 -42.32
C ARG A 38 -0.03 -5.04 -42.54
N ASN A 39 0.58 -4.20 -43.36
CA ASN A 39 1.92 -4.44 -43.86
C ASN A 39 2.97 -3.52 -43.25
N GLU A 40 2.60 -2.31 -42.84
CA GLU A 40 3.53 -1.33 -42.28
C GLU A 40 3.50 -1.36 -40.74
N CYS A 41 2.37 -1.06 -40.13
CA CYS A 41 2.30 -0.83 -38.69
C CYS A 41 1.71 -1.98 -37.86
N GLY A 42 1.53 -3.17 -38.43
CA GLY A 42 1.13 -4.37 -37.68
C GLY A 42 -0.26 -4.31 -37.02
N GLY A 43 -1.08 -3.32 -37.35
CA GLY A 43 -2.39 -3.08 -36.75
C GLY A 43 -2.40 -1.84 -35.84
N LEU A 44 -3.62 -1.36 -35.58
CA LEU A 44 -3.87 -0.17 -34.74
C LEU A 44 -4.92 -0.51 -33.68
N PRO A 45 -4.54 -1.20 -32.62
CA PRO A 45 -5.43 -1.44 -31.47
C PRO A 45 -5.92 -0.14 -30.85
N LYS A 46 -7.06 -0.17 -30.19
CA LYS A 46 -7.51 0.96 -29.37
C LYS A 46 -6.49 1.18 -28.25
N HIS A 47 -6.23 2.42 -27.92
CA HIS A 47 -5.24 2.90 -26.95
C HIS A 47 -3.76 2.79 -27.39
N SER A 48 -3.48 2.38 -28.65
CA SER A 48 -2.12 2.50 -29.19
C SER A 48 -1.65 3.93 -29.12
N LEU A 49 -0.38 4.10 -28.71
CA LEU A 49 0.32 5.37 -28.77
C LEU A 49 0.82 5.62 -30.19
N LEU A 50 0.79 6.87 -30.62
CA LEU A 50 1.24 7.32 -31.92
C LEU A 50 1.97 8.65 -31.74
N LEU A 51 2.87 8.98 -32.67
CA LEU A 51 3.53 10.26 -32.77
C LEU A 51 3.00 11.01 -33.99
N ALA A 52 2.69 12.29 -33.86
CA ALA A 52 2.37 13.16 -34.99
C ALA A 52 3.42 14.26 -35.08
N GLN A 53 4.17 14.25 -36.18
CA GLN A 53 5.18 15.27 -36.48
C GLN A 53 4.76 16.10 -37.70
N MET A 54 5.03 17.38 -37.64
CA MET A 54 4.83 18.27 -38.76
C MET A 54 5.95 18.07 -39.79
N GLN A 55 5.58 17.82 -41.03
CA GLN A 55 6.59 17.81 -42.09
C GLN A 55 7.01 19.26 -42.37
N GLY A 56 8.30 19.56 -42.22
CA GLY A 56 8.90 20.87 -42.42
C GLY A 56 8.38 21.51 -43.70
N SER A 57 7.93 22.73 -43.58
CA SER A 57 7.23 23.48 -44.61
C SER A 57 7.93 23.48 -45.95
N LEU A 58 7.14 23.18 -46.96
CA LEU A 58 7.29 23.73 -48.32
C LEU A 58 7.09 25.28 -48.37
N VAL A 59 7.61 26.00 -47.40
CA VAL A 59 7.86 27.45 -47.59
C VAL A 59 9.17 27.52 -48.33
N GLY A 60 9.03 27.71 -49.61
CA GLY A 60 9.99 27.64 -50.65
C GLY A 60 11.40 28.08 -50.24
N GLU A 61 12.36 27.22 -50.51
CA GLU A 61 13.62 27.67 -51.06
C GLU A 61 13.30 28.48 -52.32
N GLY A 62 13.00 29.75 -52.14
CA GLY A 62 13.01 30.72 -53.24
C GLY A 62 14.46 30.82 -53.70
N GLU A 63 14.80 30.02 -54.73
CA GLU A 63 15.83 30.41 -55.66
C GLU A 63 15.48 31.81 -56.14
N ASP A 64 16.09 32.81 -55.54
CA ASP A 64 16.32 34.18 -55.96
C ASP A 64 16.27 35.16 -54.77
N ALA A 65 17.25 35.07 -53.87
CA ALA A 65 17.66 36.16 -53.02
C ALA A 65 19.11 36.49 -53.33
N GLU A 66 19.33 37.43 -54.26
CA GLU A 66 20.60 38.08 -54.51
C GLU A 66 21.20 38.60 -53.19
N GLU A 67 22.47 38.31 -53.00
CA GLU A 67 23.35 38.81 -51.95
C GLU A 67 23.20 40.32 -51.77
N GLU A 68 22.50 40.81 -50.78
CA GLU A 68 22.75 42.12 -50.19
C GLU A 68 23.37 41.93 -48.80
N SER A 69 24.68 42.11 -48.76
CA SER A 69 25.49 42.23 -47.58
C SER A 69 25.02 43.41 -46.71
N GLY A 70 24.50 43.10 -45.56
CA GLY A 70 24.22 44.08 -44.51
C GLY A 70 24.29 43.43 -43.16
N ASP A 71 25.39 43.76 -42.43
CA ASP A 71 25.57 43.42 -41.01
C ASP A 71 24.34 43.82 -40.18
N SER A 72 23.60 42.87 -39.70
CA SER A 72 22.81 42.97 -38.48
C SER A 72 22.81 41.60 -37.82
N GLU A 73 23.67 41.45 -36.82
CA GLU A 73 23.59 40.45 -35.77
C GLU A 73 22.27 40.69 -34.99
N ASP A 74 21.18 40.08 -35.41
CA ASP A 74 19.98 39.86 -34.61
C ASP A 74 19.52 38.44 -34.88
N ASP A 75 19.60 37.64 -33.84
CA ASP A 75 19.32 36.24 -33.68
C ASP A 75 17.80 35.93 -33.83
N GLU A 76 17.23 36.19 -35.02
CA GLU A 76 15.82 35.89 -35.33
C GLU A 76 15.61 34.48 -35.95
N GLY A 77 16.70 33.73 -36.23
CA GLY A 77 16.62 32.40 -36.82
C GLY A 77 16.17 31.34 -35.83
N GLY A 78 16.58 31.41 -34.57
CA GLY A 78 16.39 30.37 -33.57
C GLY A 78 14.95 30.08 -33.16
N VAL A 79 14.08 31.12 -33.09
CA VAL A 79 12.69 30.94 -32.64
C VAL A 79 11.80 30.27 -33.69
N ALA A 80 12.13 30.40 -34.97
CA ALA A 80 11.33 29.80 -36.05
C ALA A 80 11.66 28.31 -36.23
N GLU A 81 12.93 27.90 -36.04
CA GLU A 81 13.33 26.49 -36.12
C GLU A 81 12.80 25.67 -34.94
N THR A 82 12.86 26.15 -33.72
CA THR A 82 12.34 25.48 -32.53
C THR A 82 10.82 25.27 -32.54
N LEU A 83 10.05 26.11 -33.20
CA LEU A 83 8.59 25.93 -33.33
C LEU A 83 8.20 24.74 -34.22
N TYR A 84 9.07 24.23 -35.06
CA TYR A 84 8.81 23.09 -35.95
C TYR A 84 9.35 21.76 -35.41
N ASP A 85 10.22 21.83 -34.43
CA ASP A 85 10.91 20.67 -33.89
C ASP A 85 10.17 20.10 -32.63
N HIS A 86 8.96 19.60 -32.86
CA HIS A 86 8.14 18.98 -31.84
C HIS A 86 7.34 17.81 -32.41
N ALA A 87 7.01 16.84 -31.55
CA ALA A 87 6.14 15.71 -31.86
C ALA A 87 4.98 15.59 -30.87
N LEU A 88 3.76 15.55 -31.38
CA LEU A 88 2.58 15.31 -30.54
C LEU A 88 2.46 13.84 -30.23
N LEU A 89 2.27 13.50 -28.95
CA LEU A 89 1.93 12.16 -28.52
C LEU A 89 0.42 11.97 -28.54
N LEU A 90 -0.04 10.96 -29.25
CA LEU A 90 -1.45 10.67 -29.48
C LEU A 90 -1.83 9.29 -28.91
N ARG A 91 -3.09 9.14 -28.48
CA ARG A 91 -3.69 7.85 -28.09
C ARG A 91 -4.94 7.57 -28.89
N ILE A 92 -5.04 6.43 -29.55
CA ILE A 92 -6.24 6.04 -30.32
C ILE A 92 -7.44 5.86 -29.39
N THR A 93 -8.51 6.62 -29.61
CA THR A 93 -9.78 6.54 -28.87
C THR A 93 -10.84 5.69 -29.58
N GLY A 94 -10.88 5.74 -30.91
CA GLY A 94 -11.83 4.93 -31.69
C GLY A 94 -11.89 5.26 -33.17
N PRO A 95 -12.74 4.55 -33.93
CA PRO A 95 -12.94 4.86 -35.34
C PRO A 95 -13.74 6.15 -35.52
N THR A 96 -13.45 6.89 -36.58
CA THR A 96 -14.20 8.08 -37.01
C THR A 96 -14.52 8.02 -38.49
N ASN A 97 -15.34 8.95 -38.99
CA ASN A 97 -15.74 9.03 -40.39
C ASN A 97 -14.80 9.96 -41.16
N LEU A 98 -14.43 9.52 -42.36
CA LEU A 98 -13.76 10.39 -43.32
C LEU A 98 -14.75 11.46 -43.87
N PRO A 99 -14.30 12.66 -44.27
CA PRO A 99 -15.17 13.63 -44.91
C PRO A 99 -15.92 13.10 -46.12
N ILE A 100 -15.36 12.13 -46.88
CA ILE A 100 -15.93 11.49 -48.06
C ILE A 100 -16.59 10.13 -47.72
N GLN A 101 -16.94 9.88 -46.46
CA GLN A 101 -17.42 8.56 -46.01
C GLN A 101 -18.69 8.07 -46.70
N GLU A 102 -19.63 8.97 -46.99
CA GLU A 102 -20.89 8.60 -47.70
C GLU A 102 -20.62 8.15 -49.14
N GLU A 103 -19.72 8.80 -49.85
CA GLU A 103 -19.30 8.44 -51.19
C GLU A 103 -18.58 7.07 -51.21
N LEU A 104 -17.62 6.88 -50.29
CA LEU A 104 -16.91 5.61 -50.11
C LEU A 104 -17.86 4.45 -49.75
N THR A 105 -18.82 4.68 -48.88
CA THR A 105 -19.81 3.66 -48.48
C THR A 105 -20.69 3.28 -49.67
N SER A 106 -21.16 4.26 -50.43
CA SER A 106 -21.96 4.04 -51.64
C SER A 106 -21.19 3.28 -52.72
N ALA A 107 -19.90 3.58 -52.89
CA ALA A 107 -19.04 2.87 -53.83
C ALA A 107 -18.74 1.43 -53.38
N ARG A 108 -18.52 1.20 -52.08
CA ARG A 108 -18.32 -0.13 -51.49
C ARG A 108 -19.57 -1.00 -51.65
N HIS A 109 -20.77 -0.46 -51.38
CA HIS A 109 -22.04 -1.19 -51.58
C HIS A 109 -22.24 -1.59 -53.01
N ARG A 110 -22.03 -0.69 -53.97
CA ARG A 110 -22.12 -1.02 -55.39
C ARG A 110 -21.18 -2.17 -55.78
N ASN A 111 -19.94 -2.11 -55.33
CA ASN A 111 -18.95 -3.13 -55.61
C ASN A 111 -19.36 -4.51 -55.06
N ILE A 112 -19.84 -4.52 -53.79
CA ILE A 112 -20.35 -5.78 -53.17
C ILE A 112 -21.57 -6.34 -53.91
N GLU A 113 -22.51 -5.48 -54.32
CA GLU A 113 -23.66 -5.89 -55.09
C GLU A 113 -23.25 -6.47 -56.46
N GLU A 114 -22.31 -5.87 -57.18
CA GLU A 114 -21.76 -6.35 -58.42
C GLU A 114 -21.08 -7.72 -58.27
N GLN A 115 -20.23 -7.88 -57.24
CA GLN A 115 -19.57 -9.15 -56.91
C GLN A 115 -20.59 -10.28 -56.60
N LEU A 116 -21.61 -9.98 -55.77
CA LEU A 116 -22.66 -10.92 -55.42
C LEU A 116 -23.48 -11.36 -56.68
N VAL A 117 -23.78 -10.41 -57.58
CA VAL A 117 -24.51 -10.72 -58.83
C VAL A 117 -23.64 -11.57 -59.78
N GLU A 118 -22.35 -11.35 -59.85
CA GLU A 118 -21.41 -12.15 -60.64
C GLU A 118 -21.20 -13.55 -60.06
N GLU A 119 -21.08 -13.72 -58.74
CA GLU A 119 -21.05 -15.01 -58.07
C GLU A 119 -22.33 -15.82 -58.34
N ILE A 120 -23.50 -15.19 -58.28
CA ILE A 120 -24.78 -15.82 -58.56
C ILE A 120 -24.90 -16.24 -60.05
N ARG A 121 -24.30 -15.47 -60.96
CA ARG A 121 -24.32 -15.76 -62.39
C ARG A 121 -23.31 -16.82 -62.86
N GLY A 122 -22.40 -17.24 -61.98
CA GLY A 122 -21.40 -18.27 -62.26
C GLY A 122 -20.36 -17.85 -63.33
N SER A 123 -20.26 -16.58 -63.62
CA SER A 123 -19.25 -16.01 -64.52
C SER A 123 -18.00 -15.68 -63.69
N GLY A 124 -17.13 -16.62 -63.43
CA GLY A 124 -15.94 -16.48 -62.59
C GLY A 124 -14.85 -15.49 -63.07
N GLN A 125 -15.25 -14.39 -63.73
CA GLN A 125 -14.42 -13.25 -64.03
C GLN A 125 -14.86 -12.10 -63.12
N GLY A 126 -14.37 -12.08 -61.88
CA GLY A 126 -14.52 -10.92 -61.01
C GLY A 126 -13.91 -9.69 -61.70
N HIS A 127 -14.63 -8.57 -61.74
CA HIS A 127 -14.01 -7.29 -62.09
C HIS A 127 -12.94 -7.00 -61.06
N GLU A 128 -11.68 -7.20 -61.41
CA GLU A 128 -10.58 -6.69 -60.61
C GLU A 128 -10.62 -5.18 -60.73
N LEU A 129 -10.99 -4.52 -59.64
CA LEU A 129 -10.83 -3.09 -59.49
C LEU A 129 -9.35 -2.72 -59.72
N ASP A 130 -9.12 -1.63 -60.40
CA ASP A 130 -7.75 -1.13 -60.55
C ASP A 130 -7.18 -0.80 -59.18
N ALA A 131 -5.86 -0.89 -59.02
CA ALA A 131 -5.16 -0.76 -57.76
C ALA A 131 -5.41 0.58 -57.03
N LEU A 132 -5.68 1.66 -57.82
CA LEU A 132 -6.00 2.97 -57.26
C LEU A 132 -7.37 3.00 -56.61
N THR A 133 -8.38 2.46 -57.31
CA THR A 133 -9.75 2.34 -56.77
C THR A 133 -9.77 1.44 -55.55
N GLN A 134 -9.03 0.34 -55.55
CA GLN A 134 -8.89 -0.52 -54.36
C GLN A 134 -8.31 0.23 -53.17
N GLN A 135 -7.24 0.98 -53.35
CA GLN A 135 -6.64 1.79 -52.27
C GLN A 135 -7.60 2.86 -51.75
N GLU A 136 -8.32 3.53 -52.62
CA GLU A 136 -9.33 4.51 -52.18
C GLU A 136 -10.47 3.91 -51.38
N LEU A 137 -10.97 2.76 -51.79
CA LEU A 137 -12.02 2.04 -51.07
C LEU A 137 -11.57 1.47 -49.73
N GLN A 138 -10.27 1.30 -49.50
CA GLN A 138 -9.68 0.82 -48.24
C GLN A 138 -9.35 1.92 -47.23
N LYS A 139 -9.54 3.20 -47.60
CA LYS A 139 -9.31 4.32 -46.66
C LYS A 139 -10.25 4.23 -45.47
N THR A 140 -9.70 4.43 -44.30
CA THR A 140 -10.40 4.44 -43.01
C THR A 140 -9.86 5.60 -42.17
N ALA A 141 -10.60 5.99 -41.13
CA ALA A 141 -10.16 6.99 -40.21
C ALA A 141 -10.36 6.57 -38.77
N PHE A 142 -9.55 7.12 -37.90
CA PHE A 142 -9.67 6.98 -36.45
C PHE A 142 -9.46 8.34 -35.79
N GLU A 143 -9.99 8.44 -34.60
CA GLU A 143 -9.80 9.59 -33.69
C GLU A 143 -8.79 9.21 -32.63
N ALA A 144 -7.93 10.15 -32.30
CA ALA A 144 -6.93 10.03 -31.25
C ALA A 144 -6.99 11.26 -30.35
N GLU A 145 -6.77 11.06 -29.09
CA GLU A 145 -6.59 12.08 -28.05
C GLU A 145 -5.14 12.57 -28.07
N ILE A 146 -4.90 13.85 -27.91
CA ILE A 146 -3.57 14.42 -27.74
C ILE A 146 -3.21 14.32 -26.26
N LEU A 147 -2.14 13.57 -25.94
CA LEU A 147 -1.66 13.38 -24.58
C LEU A 147 -0.65 14.45 -24.15
N GLY A 148 0.03 15.03 -25.12
CA GLY A 148 1.04 16.06 -24.89
C GLY A 148 1.99 16.22 -26.07
N THR A 149 3.09 16.90 -25.83
CA THR A 149 4.07 17.28 -26.86
C THR A 149 5.48 17.02 -26.38
N PHE A 150 6.27 16.27 -27.13
CA PHE A 150 7.72 16.22 -27.00
C PHE A 150 8.34 17.43 -27.70
N TYR A 151 9.25 18.13 -27.02
CA TYR A 151 9.88 19.35 -27.54
C TYR A 151 11.27 19.56 -26.92
N TYR A 152 12.05 20.45 -27.52
CA TYR A 152 13.28 20.95 -26.93
C TYR A 152 13.04 22.35 -26.36
N ASP A 153 13.64 22.64 -25.21
CA ASP A 153 13.61 23.99 -24.64
C ASP A 153 14.67 24.91 -25.25
N GLU A 154 14.79 26.14 -24.72
CA GLU A 154 15.75 27.12 -25.18
C GLU A 154 17.22 26.69 -24.94
N GLU A 155 17.46 25.75 -24.02
CA GLU A 155 18.77 25.19 -23.67
C GLU A 155 19.09 23.95 -24.51
N GLY A 156 18.13 23.44 -25.30
CA GLY A 156 18.22 22.24 -26.12
C GLY A 156 18.00 20.95 -25.35
N GLU A 157 17.39 21.04 -24.15
CA GLU A 157 17.04 19.87 -23.35
C GLU A 157 15.69 19.29 -23.82
N PHE A 158 15.59 17.97 -23.84
CA PHE A 158 14.41 17.24 -24.30
C PHE A 158 13.35 17.11 -23.21
N HIS A 159 12.13 17.53 -23.50
CA HIS A 159 11.04 17.59 -22.55
C HIS A 159 9.72 17.03 -23.10
N PHE A 160 8.80 16.71 -22.18
CA PHE A 160 7.40 16.39 -22.50
C PHE A 160 6.44 17.32 -21.76
N GLY A 161 5.64 18.06 -22.53
CA GLY A 161 4.53 18.88 -22.01
C GLY A 161 3.21 18.14 -22.12
N SER A 162 2.35 18.21 -21.10
CA SER A 162 1.06 17.51 -21.05
C SER A 162 -0.06 18.18 -21.91
N ASP A 163 0.26 19.08 -22.80
CA ASP A 163 -0.68 19.76 -23.71
C ASP A 163 -0.05 20.02 -25.08
N ALA A 164 -0.83 20.61 -25.98
CA ALA A 164 -0.35 21.12 -27.25
C ALA A 164 -0.25 22.66 -27.19
N HIS A 165 0.96 23.19 -27.24
CA HIS A 165 1.18 24.64 -27.21
C HIS A 165 0.56 25.34 -28.42
N THR A 166 0.75 24.78 -29.63
CA THR A 166 0.26 25.35 -30.90
C THR A 166 -0.21 24.25 -31.82
N VAL A 167 -1.34 24.47 -32.50
CA VAL A 167 -1.86 23.57 -33.52
C VAL A 167 -1.70 24.23 -34.89
N PHE A 168 -0.95 23.61 -35.77
CA PHE A 168 -0.75 24.00 -37.14
C PHE A 168 -1.81 23.41 -38.08
N PRO A 169 -1.87 23.77 -39.36
CA PRO A 169 -2.83 23.18 -40.30
C PRO A 169 -2.75 21.65 -40.31
N SER A 170 -3.89 21.00 -40.13
CA SER A 170 -3.97 19.53 -39.92
C SER A 170 -3.32 18.73 -41.05
N GLY A 171 -3.32 19.20 -42.27
CA GLY A 171 -2.73 18.49 -43.42
C GLY A 171 -1.21 18.39 -43.42
N GLU A 172 -0.54 19.10 -42.56
CA GLU A 172 0.92 19.10 -42.45
C GLU A 172 1.47 18.03 -41.48
N TYR A 173 0.61 17.41 -40.67
CA TYR A 173 1.03 16.40 -39.72
C TYR A 173 0.97 14.98 -40.31
N MET A 174 2.11 14.27 -40.21
CA MET A 174 2.21 12.84 -40.47
C MET A 174 2.25 12.05 -39.16
N VAL A 175 1.65 10.88 -39.19
CA VAL A 175 1.43 10.06 -37.97
C VAL A 175 2.20 8.74 -38.10
N TYR A 176 2.90 8.41 -37.01
CA TYR A 176 3.78 7.26 -36.90
C TYR A 176 3.43 6.43 -35.66
N LYS A 177 3.68 5.11 -35.70
CA LYS A 177 3.49 4.20 -34.59
C LYS A 177 4.86 3.79 -34.03
N PRO A 178 5.21 4.21 -32.81
CA PRO A 178 6.46 3.82 -32.18
C PRO A 178 6.46 2.32 -31.86
N LYS A 179 7.62 1.71 -31.86
CA LYS A 179 7.87 0.29 -31.55
C LYS A 179 9.23 0.09 -30.90
N GLY A 180 9.43 -1.11 -30.31
CA GLY A 180 10.70 -1.49 -29.70
C GLY A 180 11.19 -0.48 -28.68
N ASP A 181 12.47 -0.10 -28.79
CA ASP A 181 13.14 0.80 -27.83
C ASP A 181 12.50 2.19 -27.77
N VAL A 182 12.06 2.75 -28.91
CA VAL A 182 11.37 4.03 -28.94
C VAL A 182 10.03 4.00 -28.17
N LEU A 183 9.28 2.92 -28.32
CA LEU A 183 8.05 2.78 -27.55
C LEU A 183 8.36 2.65 -26.06
N SER A 184 9.41 1.91 -25.69
CA SER A 184 9.86 1.78 -24.31
C SER A 184 10.26 3.13 -23.71
N GLU A 185 11.02 3.92 -24.44
CA GLU A 185 11.43 5.26 -24.02
C GLU A 185 10.24 6.20 -23.83
N ILE A 186 9.28 6.19 -24.76
CA ILE A 186 8.06 7.00 -24.63
C ILE A 186 7.23 6.60 -23.39
N VAL A 187 6.99 5.31 -23.15
CA VAL A 187 6.13 4.85 -22.05
C VAL A 187 6.81 4.91 -20.69
N SER A 188 8.13 4.91 -20.68
CA SER A 188 8.97 5.07 -19.49
C SER A 188 9.47 6.50 -19.33
N TYR A 189 9.01 7.45 -20.17
CA TYR A 189 9.39 8.85 -20.04
C TYR A 189 8.80 9.41 -18.73
N LEU A 190 9.70 9.83 -17.86
CA LEU A 190 9.37 10.39 -16.57
C LEU A 190 9.71 11.88 -16.56
N ALA A 191 8.76 12.69 -16.17
CA ALA A 191 8.88 14.16 -16.16
C ALA A 191 9.56 14.70 -14.89
N ALA A 192 10.48 13.93 -14.27
CA ALA A 192 11.21 14.34 -13.08
C ALA A 192 12.63 14.80 -13.46
N GLU A 193 13.11 15.89 -12.84
CA GLU A 193 14.44 16.45 -13.08
C GLU A 193 15.58 15.61 -12.48
N ASP A 194 15.28 14.76 -11.47
CA ASP A 194 16.28 14.01 -10.68
C ASP A 194 16.08 12.49 -10.76
N ILE A 195 15.92 11.94 -11.98
CA ILE A 195 15.77 10.49 -12.16
C ILE A 195 17.13 9.80 -12.03
N VAL A 196 17.20 8.80 -11.15
CA VAL A 196 18.36 7.93 -10.97
C VAL A 196 18.08 6.60 -11.69
N GLU A 197 18.93 6.19 -12.61
CA GLU A 197 18.75 4.93 -13.37
C GLU A 197 18.63 3.70 -12.45
N GLU A 198 19.27 3.72 -11.28
CA GLU A 198 19.24 2.65 -10.29
C GLU A 198 17.88 2.49 -9.61
N ASP A 199 17.06 3.54 -9.63
CA ASP A 199 15.71 3.55 -9.07
C ASP A 199 14.62 3.15 -10.08
N LEU A 200 15.00 2.96 -11.35
CA LEU A 200 14.10 2.53 -12.41
C LEU A 200 13.90 1.01 -12.41
N ILE A 201 12.66 0.58 -12.39
CA ILE A 201 12.32 -0.83 -12.39
C ILE A 201 11.28 -1.16 -13.45
N ASP A 202 11.49 -2.28 -14.16
CA ASP A 202 10.58 -2.80 -15.17
C ASP A 202 9.47 -3.63 -14.50
N ILE A 203 8.23 -3.11 -14.51
CA ILE A 203 7.06 -3.73 -13.90
C ILE A 203 6.22 -4.57 -14.87
N GLY A 204 6.49 -4.49 -16.16
CA GLY A 204 5.69 -5.17 -17.17
C GLY A 204 5.95 -4.68 -18.58
N GLU A 205 5.04 -5.00 -19.50
CA GLU A 205 5.13 -4.64 -20.90
C GLU A 205 3.90 -3.92 -21.40
N VAL A 206 4.07 -3.06 -22.40
CA VAL A 206 2.95 -2.39 -23.06
C VAL A 206 2.00 -3.40 -23.67
N ARG A 207 0.70 -3.28 -23.32
CA ARG A 207 -0.36 -4.12 -23.86
C ARG A 207 -1.61 -3.32 -24.19
N TYR A 208 -1.92 -3.15 -25.47
CA TYR A 208 -3.07 -2.35 -25.89
C TYR A 208 -4.41 -3.09 -25.90
N ALA A 209 -4.40 -4.40 -26.10
CA ALA A 209 -5.63 -5.19 -26.26
C ALA A 209 -5.52 -6.58 -25.62
N SER A 210 -6.68 -7.19 -25.28
CA SER A 210 -6.75 -8.57 -24.81
C SER A 210 -6.41 -9.58 -25.90
N THR A 211 -6.74 -9.26 -27.14
CA THR A 211 -6.40 -10.13 -28.28
C THR A 211 -4.92 -9.98 -28.63
N ARG A 212 -4.15 -11.01 -28.38
CA ARG A 212 -2.74 -11.13 -28.80
C ARG A 212 -2.67 -11.68 -30.23
N LEU A 213 -3.18 -10.92 -31.23
CA LEU A 213 -3.19 -11.37 -32.62
C LEU A 213 -1.80 -11.44 -33.24
N ARG A 214 -0.83 -10.72 -32.68
CA ARG A 214 0.57 -10.79 -33.03
C ARG A 214 1.38 -10.69 -31.74
N ALA A 215 2.04 -11.77 -31.40
CA ALA A 215 3.18 -11.81 -30.52
C ALA A 215 4.44 -11.44 -31.36
N ASP A 216 4.43 -10.25 -31.97
CA ASP A 216 5.62 -9.78 -32.66
C ASP A 216 6.51 -9.15 -31.58
N THR A 217 7.70 -9.68 -31.43
CA THR A 217 8.77 -9.20 -30.55
C THR A 217 9.11 -7.72 -30.76
N ASP A 218 8.75 -7.17 -31.90
CA ASP A 218 8.98 -5.77 -32.26
C ASP A 218 7.97 -4.77 -31.62
N THR A 219 6.94 -5.26 -30.94
CA THR A 219 5.93 -4.41 -30.26
C THR A 219 5.96 -4.55 -28.76
N SER A 220 6.78 -5.44 -28.23
CA SER A 220 7.03 -5.57 -26.78
C SER A 220 7.94 -4.42 -26.36
N ALA A 221 7.46 -3.63 -25.41
CA ALA A 221 8.21 -2.53 -24.83
C ALA A 221 8.05 -2.59 -23.31
N PRO A 222 9.15 -2.70 -22.56
CA PRO A 222 9.10 -2.67 -21.12
C PRO A 222 8.52 -1.34 -20.62
N VAL A 223 7.79 -1.41 -19.52
CA VAL A 223 7.24 -0.26 -18.80
C VAL A 223 8.02 -0.13 -17.51
N GLN A 224 8.83 0.91 -17.42
CA GLN A 224 9.62 1.23 -16.23
C GLN A 224 8.90 2.28 -15.40
N ILE A 225 9.08 2.22 -14.08
CA ILE A 225 8.64 3.23 -13.13
C ILE A 225 9.80 3.63 -12.23
N ASP A 226 9.77 4.84 -11.72
CA ASP A 226 10.67 5.30 -10.68
C ASP A 226 10.08 4.89 -9.31
N THR A 227 10.83 4.11 -8.53
CA THR A 227 10.39 3.66 -7.21
C THR A 227 10.28 4.80 -6.21
N ASN A 228 10.98 5.92 -6.41
CA ASN A 228 10.79 7.14 -5.62
C ASN A 228 9.36 7.72 -5.73
N ASP A 229 8.66 7.44 -6.82
CA ASP A 229 7.25 7.81 -6.95
C ASP A 229 6.35 7.10 -5.93
N LEU A 230 6.75 5.91 -5.48
CA LEU A 230 5.98 5.07 -4.58
C LEU A 230 6.21 5.45 -3.12
N VAL A 231 7.44 5.85 -2.77
CA VAL A 231 7.87 6.08 -1.38
C VAL A 231 7.26 7.36 -0.81
N GLY A 232 6.67 7.26 0.39
CA GLY A 232 6.04 8.40 1.08
C GLY A 232 4.78 8.94 0.41
N GLU A 233 4.34 8.35 -0.69
CA GLU A 233 3.15 8.75 -1.45
C GLU A 233 2.02 7.72 -1.32
N LYS A 234 0.85 8.03 -1.91
CA LYS A 234 -0.27 7.10 -1.95
C LYS A 234 -0.32 6.39 -3.30
N THR A 235 -0.37 5.07 -3.24
CA THR A 235 -0.49 4.16 -4.38
C THR A 235 -1.77 3.34 -4.26
N ALA A 236 -2.64 3.42 -5.26
CA ALA A 236 -3.87 2.65 -5.33
C ALA A 236 -3.75 1.47 -6.29
N VAL A 237 -4.17 0.29 -5.85
CA VAL A 237 -4.26 -0.92 -6.66
C VAL A 237 -5.71 -1.40 -6.73
N PHE A 238 -6.38 -1.16 -7.85
CA PHE A 238 -7.80 -1.45 -8.02
C PHE A 238 -8.06 -2.62 -8.97
N GLY A 239 -8.96 -3.52 -8.56
CA GLY A 239 -9.35 -4.64 -9.40
C GLY A 239 -10.14 -5.70 -8.66
N MET A 240 -10.81 -6.54 -9.42
CA MET A 240 -11.53 -7.70 -8.90
C MET A 240 -10.56 -8.79 -8.42
N THR A 241 -11.08 -9.71 -7.60
CA THR A 241 -10.33 -10.90 -7.20
C THR A 241 -9.90 -11.70 -8.44
N GLY A 242 -8.67 -12.20 -8.47
CA GLY A 242 -8.11 -12.99 -9.57
C GLY A 242 -7.62 -12.18 -10.79
N THR A 243 -7.69 -10.84 -10.75
CA THR A 243 -7.21 -10.00 -11.87
C THR A 243 -5.77 -9.53 -11.72
N GLY A 244 -5.08 -9.93 -10.62
CA GLY A 244 -3.66 -9.65 -10.39
C GLY A 244 -3.38 -8.53 -9.37
N LYS A 245 -4.34 -8.17 -8.48
CA LYS A 245 -4.10 -7.17 -7.42
C LYS A 245 -2.90 -7.55 -6.53
N SER A 246 -2.96 -8.70 -5.87
CA SER A 246 -1.91 -9.16 -4.94
C SER A 246 -0.58 -9.35 -5.66
N ASN A 247 -0.61 -9.81 -6.92
CA ASN A 247 0.58 -9.84 -7.77
C ASN A 247 1.18 -8.43 -7.95
N SER A 248 0.35 -7.42 -8.22
CA SER A 248 0.82 -6.04 -8.37
C SER A 248 1.37 -5.47 -7.06
N LEU A 249 0.76 -5.81 -5.91
CA LEU A 249 1.25 -5.41 -4.59
C LEU A 249 2.62 -6.06 -4.29
N LYS A 250 2.77 -7.37 -4.57
CA LYS A 250 4.07 -8.06 -4.43
C LYS A 250 5.15 -7.42 -5.31
N ILE A 251 4.82 -7.07 -6.57
CA ILE A 251 5.74 -6.37 -7.48
C ILE A 251 6.15 -5.01 -6.91
N ILE A 252 5.19 -4.21 -6.42
CA ILE A 252 5.46 -2.89 -5.83
C ILE A 252 6.36 -3.04 -4.60
N ALA A 253 6.04 -3.96 -3.69
CA ALA A 253 6.84 -4.18 -2.48
C ALA A 253 8.28 -4.62 -2.83
N THR A 254 8.42 -5.55 -3.77
CA THR A 254 9.74 -6.02 -4.22
C THR A 254 10.52 -4.93 -4.94
N ALA A 255 9.85 -4.12 -5.75
CA ALA A 255 10.48 -3.00 -6.45
C ALA A 255 11.10 -2.00 -5.46
N VAL A 256 10.33 -1.60 -4.45
CA VAL A 256 10.83 -0.69 -3.39
C VAL A 256 11.98 -1.33 -2.62
N HIS A 257 11.86 -2.60 -2.22
CA HIS A 257 12.92 -3.31 -1.49
C HIS A 257 14.23 -3.42 -2.29
N ALA A 258 14.13 -3.66 -3.60
CA ALA A 258 15.30 -3.84 -4.48
C ALA A 258 16.09 -2.55 -4.76
N THR A 259 15.46 -1.38 -4.65
CA THR A 259 16.05 -0.09 -5.04
C THR A 259 16.19 0.89 -3.89
N GLN A 260 15.45 0.71 -2.80
CA GLN A 260 15.34 1.64 -1.69
C GLN A 260 15.60 0.91 -0.36
N GLU A 261 16.87 0.61 -0.08
CA GLU A 261 17.30 -0.21 1.08
C GLU A 261 16.87 0.37 2.45
N ASP A 262 16.59 1.67 2.55
CA ASP A 262 16.21 2.37 3.79
C ASP A 262 14.70 2.57 3.96
N VAL A 263 13.87 1.89 3.14
CA VAL A 263 12.41 1.99 3.21
C VAL A 263 11.81 0.76 3.86
N GLY A 264 11.35 0.92 5.11
CA GLY A 264 10.61 -0.12 5.80
C GLY A 264 9.22 -0.34 5.19
N GLN A 265 8.79 -1.60 5.08
CA GLN A 265 7.51 -1.93 4.48
C GLN A 265 6.67 -2.78 5.43
N LEU A 266 5.49 -2.30 5.81
CA LEU A 266 4.53 -3.03 6.63
C LEU A 266 3.39 -3.56 5.78
N ILE A 267 3.23 -4.87 5.74
CA ILE A 267 2.20 -5.55 4.95
C ILE A 267 1.24 -6.29 5.88
N PHE A 268 -0.02 -5.91 5.87
CA PHE A 268 -1.08 -6.64 6.54
C PHE A 268 -1.68 -7.67 5.59
N ASP A 269 -1.55 -8.96 5.95
CA ASP A 269 -1.98 -10.09 5.13
C ASP A 269 -3.26 -10.77 5.66
N PRO A 270 -4.45 -10.32 5.24
CA PRO A 270 -5.70 -10.92 5.66
C PRO A 270 -6.02 -12.25 4.96
N SER A 271 -5.35 -12.54 3.87
CA SER A 271 -5.64 -13.65 2.96
C SER A 271 -4.58 -14.75 2.93
N GLY A 272 -3.38 -14.52 3.50
CA GLY A 272 -2.26 -15.46 3.46
C GLY A 272 -1.61 -15.56 2.08
N GLU A 273 -1.61 -14.45 1.33
CA GLU A 273 -1.06 -14.42 -0.03
C GLU A 273 0.43 -14.00 -0.06
N TYR A 274 0.97 -13.44 1.05
CA TYR A 274 2.36 -12.96 1.11
C TYR A 274 3.32 -13.95 1.76
N THR A 275 2.79 -15.01 2.38
CA THR A 275 3.56 -16.13 2.94
C THR A 275 3.28 -17.41 2.16
N PRO A 276 4.24 -18.39 2.09
CA PRO A 276 4.04 -19.63 1.37
C PRO A 276 2.83 -20.41 1.89
N ASN A 277 1.97 -20.88 0.99
CA ASN A 277 0.83 -21.72 1.33
C ASN A 277 0.64 -22.86 0.31
N ASP A 278 -0.27 -23.82 0.61
CA ASP A 278 -0.51 -25.00 -0.23
C ASP A 278 -0.98 -24.68 -1.65
N GLN A 279 -1.53 -23.48 -1.90
CA GLN A 279 -2.09 -23.07 -3.19
C GLN A 279 -1.12 -22.20 -3.99
N ASP A 280 -0.31 -21.38 -3.30
CA ASP A 280 0.71 -20.53 -3.90
C ASP A 280 2.02 -20.71 -3.09
N PRO A 281 2.96 -21.49 -3.60
CA PRO A 281 4.25 -21.68 -2.93
C PRO A 281 5.19 -20.47 -3.15
N ILE A 282 4.83 -19.54 -4.04
CA ILE A 282 5.65 -18.38 -4.38
C ILE A 282 5.18 -17.17 -3.56
N ALA A 283 5.93 -16.82 -2.54
CA ALA A 283 5.55 -15.79 -1.58
C ALA A 283 6.55 -14.63 -1.50
N LEU A 284 6.06 -13.48 -1.09
CA LEU A 284 6.90 -12.29 -0.87
C LEU A 284 7.93 -12.54 0.23
N SER A 285 7.59 -13.30 1.27
CA SER A 285 8.50 -13.65 2.36
C SER A 285 9.72 -14.48 1.95
N GLU A 286 9.79 -14.92 0.69
CA GLU A 286 10.91 -15.70 0.15
C GLU A 286 11.94 -14.86 -0.62
N ILE A 287 11.72 -13.55 -0.79
CA ILE A 287 12.67 -12.69 -1.51
C ILE A 287 13.90 -12.34 -0.69
N ASP A 288 13.81 -12.36 0.63
CA ASP A 288 14.90 -12.07 1.55
C ASP A 288 14.71 -12.86 2.85
N ASP A 289 15.81 -13.40 3.40
CA ASP A 289 15.82 -14.16 4.67
C ASP A 289 15.55 -13.26 5.89
N ASP A 290 15.73 -11.94 5.78
CA ASP A 290 15.54 -10.97 6.85
C ASP A 290 14.08 -10.49 6.98
N ILE A 291 13.18 -10.90 6.07
CA ILE A 291 11.75 -10.55 6.15
C ILE A 291 11.14 -11.18 7.41
N GLN A 292 10.55 -10.31 8.24
CA GLN A 292 9.90 -10.75 9.47
C GLN A 292 8.42 -11.05 9.24
N VAL A 293 7.99 -12.27 9.61
CA VAL A 293 6.59 -12.67 9.55
C VAL A 293 6.06 -12.84 10.98
N TYR A 294 5.12 -11.99 11.36
CA TYR A 294 4.41 -12.10 12.64
C TYR A 294 3.11 -12.87 12.43
N GLU A 295 2.99 -14.02 13.09
CA GLU A 295 1.81 -14.87 13.09
C GLU A 295 1.01 -14.73 14.39
N TYR A 296 -0.29 -15.02 14.34
CA TYR A 296 -1.15 -15.07 15.52
C TYR A 296 -0.69 -16.17 16.53
N PRO A 297 -0.65 -15.87 17.84
CA PRO A 297 -1.15 -14.67 18.50
C PRO A 297 -0.23 -13.46 18.35
N LEU A 298 -0.84 -12.32 18.02
CA LEU A 298 -0.16 -11.04 17.77
C LEU A 298 -0.26 -10.19 19.05
N GLY A 299 0.29 -10.66 20.12
CA GLY A 299 0.22 -10.03 21.42
C GLY A 299 1.55 -9.50 21.93
N SER A 300 1.51 -8.93 23.12
CA SER A 300 2.65 -8.67 23.98
C SER A 300 2.37 -9.24 25.35
N ASN A 301 3.38 -9.35 26.18
CA ASN A 301 3.21 -9.81 27.55
C ASN A 301 2.47 -8.77 28.39
N LEU A 302 1.13 -8.94 28.51
CA LEU A 302 0.27 -8.05 29.31
C LEU A 302 0.48 -8.22 30.83
N LEU A 303 1.31 -9.15 31.25
CA LEU A 303 1.71 -9.34 32.65
C LEU A 303 3.12 -8.79 32.91
N ASP A 304 3.76 -8.18 31.90
CA ASP A 304 4.99 -7.43 32.09
C ASP A 304 4.66 -6.04 32.67
N PRO A 305 5.34 -5.61 33.74
CA PRO A 305 5.14 -4.28 34.30
C PRO A 305 5.39 -3.13 33.30
N ASP A 306 6.27 -3.31 32.31
CA ASP A 306 6.54 -2.29 31.29
C ASP A 306 5.39 -2.14 30.28
N ASN A 307 4.54 -3.15 30.16
CA ASN A 307 3.33 -3.15 29.33
C ASN A 307 2.05 -2.78 30.11
N ILE A 308 2.14 -2.22 31.31
CA ILE A 308 0.97 -1.98 32.18
C ILE A 308 -0.08 -1.06 31.54
N ASP A 309 0.34 0.02 30.91
CA ASP A 309 -0.56 0.96 30.23
C ASP A 309 -1.38 0.26 29.11
N ARG A 310 -0.71 -0.61 28.37
CA ARG A 310 -1.34 -1.44 27.35
C ARG A 310 -2.31 -2.44 27.97
N ALA A 311 -1.88 -3.16 29.00
CA ALA A 311 -2.73 -4.13 29.70
C ALA A 311 -4.01 -3.46 30.24
N GLN A 312 -3.92 -2.26 30.81
CA GLN A 312 -5.04 -1.49 31.27
C GLN A 312 -5.98 -1.06 30.12
N ARG A 313 -5.41 -0.57 29.02
CA ARG A 313 -6.16 -0.17 27.82
C ARG A 313 -6.92 -1.34 27.22
N GLU A 314 -6.26 -2.49 27.04
CA GLU A 314 -6.89 -3.70 26.49
C GLU A 314 -8.00 -4.23 27.40
N ALA A 315 -7.74 -4.32 28.69
CA ALA A 315 -8.73 -4.77 29.67
C ALA A 315 -9.95 -3.85 29.69
N ARG A 316 -9.75 -2.53 29.68
CA ARG A 316 -10.82 -1.51 29.58
C ARG A 316 -11.63 -1.69 28.30
N ASN A 317 -10.97 -1.82 27.15
CA ASN A 317 -11.63 -1.99 25.86
C ASN A 317 -12.50 -3.25 25.84
N GLN A 318 -11.99 -4.37 26.36
CA GLN A 318 -12.74 -5.62 26.45
C GLN A 318 -13.99 -5.48 27.33
N ILE A 319 -13.88 -4.85 28.49
CA ILE A 319 -15.00 -4.64 29.40
C ILE A 319 -16.07 -3.75 28.73
N VAL A 320 -15.66 -2.63 28.13
CA VAL A 320 -16.58 -1.71 27.43
C VAL A 320 -17.29 -2.41 26.27
N TYR A 321 -16.54 -3.16 25.47
CA TYR A 321 -17.08 -3.92 24.34
C TYR A 321 -18.13 -4.96 24.80
N LYS A 322 -17.79 -5.82 25.76
CA LYS A 322 -18.71 -6.84 26.26
C LYS A 322 -19.88 -6.29 27.06
N ALA A 323 -19.72 -5.13 27.68
CA ALA A 323 -20.80 -4.44 28.36
C ALA A 323 -21.80 -3.77 27.39
N GLY A 324 -21.43 -3.66 26.09
CA GLY A 324 -22.25 -3.00 25.06
C GLY A 324 -22.17 -1.47 25.13
N GLY A 325 -21.07 -0.93 25.66
CA GLY A 325 -20.79 0.51 25.77
C GLY A 325 -20.69 1.01 27.21
N THR A 326 -20.59 2.33 27.35
CA THR A 326 -20.59 3.00 28.67
C THR A 326 -22.01 3.43 29.07
N PRO A 327 -22.39 3.44 30.40
CA PRO A 327 -21.54 3.08 31.53
C PRO A 327 -21.33 1.55 31.70
N VAL A 328 -20.13 1.16 32.13
CA VAL A 328 -19.81 -0.23 32.45
C VAL A 328 -20.56 -0.73 33.69
N PRO A 329 -20.64 -2.04 33.95
CA PRO A 329 -21.19 -2.60 35.17
C PRO A 329 -20.45 -2.09 36.40
N ARG A 330 -21.20 -1.79 37.50
CA ARG A 330 -20.63 -1.17 38.72
C ARG A 330 -19.45 -1.97 39.32
N HIS A 331 -19.50 -3.28 39.26
CA HIS A 331 -18.46 -4.16 39.80
C HIS A 331 -17.20 -4.23 38.91
N THR A 332 -17.19 -3.58 37.76
CA THR A 332 -16.03 -3.42 36.88
C THR A 332 -15.52 -1.98 36.86
N ASP A 333 -16.28 -1.03 37.44
CA ASP A 333 -15.99 0.39 37.37
C ASP A 333 -14.65 0.76 38.03
N GLY A 334 -14.38 0.18 39.20
CA GLY A 334 -13.11 0.38 39.91
C GLY A 334 -11.90 -0.12 39.14
N PHE A 335 -12.03 -1.24 38.45
CA PHE A 335 -10.96 -1.80 37.63
C PHE A 335 -10.75 -0.99 36.33
N VAL A 336 -11.82 -0.62 35.65
CA VAL A 336 -11.76 0.17 34.39
C VAL A 336 -11.14 1.56 34.61
N ASN A 337 -11.37 2.17 35.76
CA ASN A 337 -10.87 3.50 36.09
C ASN A 337 -9.61 3.47 36.99
N ALA A 338 -9.07 2.30 37.26
CA ALA A 338 -7.82 2.17 37.98
C ALA A 338 -6.67 2.81 37.16
N ASP A 339 -5.85 3.58 37.83
CA ASP A 339 -4.59 4.12 37.31
C ASP A 339 -3.45 3.33 37.98
N ILE A 340 -2.92 2.36 37.26
CA ILE A 340 -1.87 1.47 37.75
C ILE A 340 -0.55 1.93 37.18
N LEU A 341 0.42 2.19 38.03
CA LEU A 341 1.76 2.60 37.62
C LEU A 341 2.70 1.39 37.63
N ASN A 342 3.77 1.48 36.85
CA ASN A 342 4.89 0.55 36.93
C ASN A 342 5.85 1.02 38.05
N PRO A 343 5.86 0.41 39.24
CA PRO A 343 6.75 0.82 40.32
C PRO A 343 8.20 0.32 40.14
N TYR A 344 8.49 -0.40 39.06
CA TYR A 344 9.81 -0.93 38.73
C TYR A 344 10.48 -0.16 37.59
N ALA A 345 9.80 0.82 36.99
CA ALA A 345 10.36 1.63 35.92
C ALA A 345 11.54 2.50 36.42
N ASP A 346 12.54 2.67 35.58
CA ASP A 346 13.75 3.47 35.89
C ASP A 346 13.45 4.94 36.21
N ASP A 347 12.36 5.48 35.69
CA ASP A 347 11.90 6.86 35.87
C ASP A 347 10.78 7.00 36.92
N TYR A 348 10.47 5.93 37.67
CA TYR A 348 9.49 6.00 38.73
C TYR A 348 9.95 6.96 39.84
N ASP A 349 9.13 7.99 40.16
CA ASP A 349 9.45 9.07 41.09
C ASP A 349 8.67 9.06 42.43
N GLY A 350 7.90 7.97 42.66
CA GLY A 350 7.13 7.82 43.90
C GLY A 350 7.97 7.68 45.15
N ASP A 351 7.45 8.17 46.31
CA ASP A 351 8.11 7.93 47.60
C ASP A 351 7.93 6.45 48.03
N PHE A 352 8.68 6.01 49.04
CA PHE A 352 8.65 4.63 49.55
C PHE A 352 7.24 4.15 49.92
N GLY A 353 6.37 5.03 50.41
CA GLY A 353 4.98 4.70 50.74
C GLY A 353 4.08 4.61 49.50
N GLU A 354 4.38 5.35 48.48
CA GLU A 354 3.73 5.33 47.18
C GLU A 354 4.16 4.07 46.42
N GLU A 355 5.42 3.79 46.33
CA GLU A 355 5.96 2.56 45.75
C GLU A 355 5.31 1.30 46.36
N ALA A 356 5.24 1.22 47.68
CA ALA A 356 4.62 0.10 48.37
C ALA A 356 3.12 -0.08 48.02
N ARG A 357 2.41 1.03 47.78
CA ARG A 357 1.00 1.00 47.34
C ARG A 357 0.87 0.57 45.89
N ASP A 358 1.72 1.11 45.02
CA ASP A 358 1.65 0.83 43.59
C ASP A 358 2.09 -0.62 43.29
N LYS A 359 3.08 -1.18 43.99
CA LYS A 359 3.39 -2.62 43.96
C LYS A 359 2.17 -3.49 44.31
N ARG A 360 1.39 -3.10 45.32
CA ARG A 360 0.16 -3.84 45.67
C ARG A 360 -0.92 -3.74 44.62
N ARG A 361 -1.11 -2.54 44.05
CA ARG A 361 -2.10 -2.30 42.99
C ARG A 361 -1.77 -3.08 41.74
N LEU A 362 -0.50 -3.07 41.34
CA LEU A 362 -0.01 -3.86 40.21
C LEU A 362 -0.22 -5.37 40.45
N ALA A 363 0.14 -5.88 41.64
CA ALA A 363 -0.06 -7.29 42.00
C ALA A 363 -1.55 -7.69 41.98
N ALA A 364 -2.44 -6.84 42.50
CA ALA A 364 -3.87 -7.04 42.46
C ALA A 364 -4.41 -7.04 41.01
N PHE A 365 -3.89 -6.15 40.18
CA PHE A 365 -4.24 -6.07 38.77
C PHE A 365 -3.81 -7.34 38.02
N HIS A 366 -2.54 -7.77 38.17
CA HIS A 366 -2.07 -9.03 37.58
C HIS A 366 -2.88 -10.24 38.05
N ALA A 367 -3.29 -10.28 39.34
CA ALA A 367 -4.14 -11.35 39.83
C ALA A 367 -5.48 -11.43 39.12
N VAL A 368 -6.10 -10.27 38.79
CA VAL A 368 -7.34 -10.20 38.01
C VAL A 368 -7.10 -10.76 36.59
N LEU A 369 -5.98 -10.39 35.95
CA LEU A 369 -5.65 -10.87 34.60
C LEU A 369 -5.39 -12.39 34.60
N ILE A 370 -4.63 -12.90 35.57
CA ILE A 370 -4.36 -14.35 35.73
C ILE A 370 -5.68 -15.08 36.03
N HIS A 371 -6.52 -14.55 36.90
CA HIS A 371 -7.84 -15.12 37.17
C HIS A 371 -8.74 -15.16 35.93
N ALA A 372 -8.54 -14.21 35.01
CA ALA A 372 -9.21 -14.18 33.71
C ALA A 372 -8.64 -15.18 32.70
N GLY A 373 -7.51 -15.83 33.00
CA GLY A 373 -6.90 -16.91 32.20
C GLY A 373 -5.66 -16.50 31.42
N LEU A 374 -5.00 -15.39 31.76
CA LEU A 374 -3.70 -15.06 31.19
C LEU A 374 -2.63 -15.92 31.82
N GLU A 375 -1.77 -16.54 31.00
CA GLU A 375 -0.67 -17.39 31.41
C GLU A 375 0.64 -16.58 31.36
N PRO A 376 1.32 -16.33 32.50
CA PRO A 376 2.59 -15.61 32.51
C PRO A 376 3.74 -16.47 31.95
N HIS A 377 4.86 -15.80 31.64
CA HIS A 377 6.12 -16.47 31.28
C HIS A 377 6.65 -17.34 32.44
N ASP A 378 7.46 -18.37 32.13
CA ASP A 378 8.02 -19.32 33.10
C ASP A 378 8.84 -18.64 34.20
N ASP A 379 9.51 -17.52 33.92
CA ASP A 379 10.33 -16.75 34.86
C ASP A 379 9.56 -15.58 35.53
N TRP A 380 8.23 -15.57 35.38
CA TRP A 380 7.41 -14.49 35.94
C TRP A 380 7.36 -14.50 37.45
N TRP A 381 7.40 -13.32 38.05
CA TRP A 381 7.23 -13.14 39.49
C TRP A 381 6.61 -11.78 39.81
N VAL A 382 6.10 -11.64 41.01
CA VAL A 382 5.64 -10.35 41.55
C VAL A 382 5.99 -10.23 43.04
N ALA A 383 6.44 -9.02 43.45
CA ALA A 383 6.72 -8.74 44.86
C ALA A 383 5.89 -7.54 45.31
N PHE A 384 5.24 -7.64 46.45
CA PHE A 384 4.44 -6.58 47.02
C PHE A 384 4.37 -6.64 48.54
N PRO A 385 4.25 -5.50 49.26
CA PRO A 385 4.07 -5.49 50.70
C PRO A 385 2.70 -6.03 51.10
N ALA A 386 2.68 -7.20 51.78
CA ALA A 386 1.45 -7.90 52.13
C ALA A 386 0.70 -7.36 53.37
N GLY A 387 1.21 -6.38 54.06
CA GLY A 387 0.55 -5.80 55.25
C GLY A 387 0.24 -6.74 56.39
N LYS A 388 0.18 -6.27 57.62
CA LYS A 388 -0.03 -7.14 58.82
C LYS A 388 -1.47 -7.70 58.91
N GLY A 389 -2.47 -6.96 58.39
CA GLY A 389 -3.86 -7.36 58.43
C GLY A 389 -4.21 -8.49 57.45
N VAL A 390 -3.47 -8.63 56.38
CA VAL A 390 -3.75 -9.63 55.32
C VAL A 390 -3.33 -11.04 55.72
N ARG A 391 -2.21 -11.16 56.44
CA ARG A 391 -1.66 -12.46 56.86
C ARG A 391 -2.68 -13.39 57.53
N PRO A 392 -3.42 -12.97 58.60
CA PRO A 392 -4.39 -13.85 59.26
C PRO A 392 -5.52 -14.29 58.33
N VAL A 393 -5.87 -13.49 57.34
CA VAL A 393 -6.92 -13.83 56.36
C VAL A 393 -6.42 -14.89 55.39
N VAL A 394 -5.24 -14.69 54.82
CA VAL A 394 -4.65 -15.65 53.87
C VAL A 394 -4.39 -16.99 54.53
N GLU A 395 -3.75 -17.01 55.74
CA GLU A 395 -3.48 -18.25 56.46
C GLU A 395 -4.76 -18.99 56.92
N ARG A 396 -5.89 -18.28 57.10
CA ARG A 396 -7.17 -18.89 57.46
C ARG A 396 -7.93 -19.46 56.25
N GLU A 397 -7.89 -18.78 55.15
CA GLU A 397 -8.74 -19.06 53.99
C GLU A 397 -8.02 -19.89 52.92
N THR A 398 -6.70 -20.01 53.02
CA THR A 398 -5.85 -20.75 52.08
C THR A 398 -4.89 -21.67 52.82
N ASP A 399 -4.24 -22.58 52.10
CA ASP A 399 -3.14 -23.38 52.62
C ASP A 399 -1.78 -22.65 52.52
N ILE A 400 -1.78 -21.34 52.20
CA ILE A 400 -0.60 -20.48 52.09
C ILE A 400 -0.11 -20.13 53.50
N GLU A 401 1.07 -20.64 53.90
CA GLU A 401 1.78 -20.20 55.10
C GLU A 401 2.71 -19.04 54.73
N LEU A 402 2.35 -17.83 55.14
CA LEU A 402 3.23 -16.67 54.99
C LEU A 402 4.39 -16.78 56.00
N PRO A 403 5.67 -16.60 55.62
CA PRO A 403 6.80 -16.69 56.50
C PRO A 403 6.64 -15.81 57.74
N LYS A 404 7.06 -16.29 58.90
CA LYS A 404 7.00 -15.51 60.13
C LYS A 404 8.18 -14.56 60.21
N GLU A 405 7.96 -13.30 60.67
CA GLU A 405 9.01 -12.35 60.96
C GLU A 405 10.16 -13.07 61.71
N ASN A 406 11.41 -12.91 61.25
CA ASN A 406 12.57 -13.54 61.83
C ASN A 406 12.73 -13.06 63.27
N PRO A 407 12.84 -13.96 64.27
CA PRO A 407 12.94 -13.54 65.68
C PRO A 407 14.33 -13.09 66.14
N ASP A 408 15.38 -13.19 65.33
CA ASP A 408 16.78 -12.89 65.75
C ASP A 408 17.47 -11.89 64.81
N ASP A 409 17.75 -10.74 65.38
CA ASP A 409 18.13 -9.44 64.78
C ASP A 409 19.63 -9.33 64.37
N ASP A 410 20.37 -10.40 64.12
CA ASP A 410 21.83 -10.29 64.04
C ASP A 410 22.54 -11.00 62.83
N ASP A 411 21.87 -11.57 61.88
CA ASP A 411 22.53 -12.16 60.72
C ASP A 411 21.96 -11.66 59.38
N ASP A 412 22.88 -11.36 58.43
CA ASP A 412 22.59 -11.08 57.01
C ASP A 412 21.47 -12.02 56.52
N PRO A 413 20.53 -11.55 55.72
CA PRO A 413 19.48 -12.42 55.20
C PRO A 413 20.11 -13.54 54.34
N GLU A 414 20.35 -14.69 54.96
CA GLU A 414 20.60 -15.90 54.25
C GLU A 414 19.33 -16.19 53.44
N TYR A 415 19.47 -16.21 52.13
CA TYR A 415 18.43 -16.70 51.23
C TYR A 415 18.01 -18.10 51.73
N ILE A 416 16.81 -18.22 52.27
CA ILE A 416 16.21 -19.51 52.57
C ILE A 416 15.81 -20.11 51.22
N GLU A 417 16.66 -20.97 50.69
CA GLU A 417 16.41 -21.76 49.47
C GLU A 417 15.34 -22.86 49.68
N ASP A 418 14.62 -22.90 50.79
CA ASP A 418 13.58 -23.88 51.02
C ASP A 418 12.24 -23.40 50.44
N ASP A 419 11.96 -23.88 49.23
CA ASP A 419 10.65 -23.84 48.58
C ASP A 419 9.55 -24.36 49.51
N ILE A 420 8.70 -23.47 50.00
CA ILE A 420 7.49 -23.89 50.70
C ILE A 420 6.50 -24.33 49.64
N GLU A 421 6.38 -25.62 49.45
CA GLU A 421 5.41 -26.25 48.56
C GLU A 421 4.05 -26.31 49.24
N LEU A 422 3.15 -25.41 48.90
CA LEU A 422 1.77 -25.43 49.36
C LEU A 422 0.85 -25.85 48.21
N ALA A 423 0.27 -27.04 48.33
CA ALA A 423 -0.65 -27.59 47.32
C ALA A 423 -0.12 -27.53 45.87
N GLY A 424 1.20 -27.74 45.68
CA GLY A 424 1.86 -27.61 44.36
C GLY A 424 2.24 -26.19 43.94
N VAL A 425 2.18 -25.25 44.87
CA VAL A 425 2.41 -23.82 44.64
C VAL A 425 3.66 -23.36 45.42
N LYS A 426 4.64 -22.76 44.73
CA LYS A 426 5.83 -22.21 45.37
C LYS A 426 5.57 -20.75 45.80
N VAL A 427 5.66 -20.48 47.10
CA VAL A 427 5.64 -19.12 47.63
C VAL A 427 7.06 -18.74 48.05
N GLY A 428 7.64 -17.75 47.43
CA GLY A 428 8.96 -17.20 47.78
C GLY A 428 8.92 -16.26 48.98
N GLU A 429 10.10 -15.90 49.45
CA GLU A 429 10.39 -15.22 50.72
C GLU A 429 9.64 -13.91 50.99
N LEU A 430 9.45 -13.67 52.30
CA LEU A 430 9.18 -12.33 52.87
C LEU A 430 10.49 -11.74 53.34
N GLN A 431 10.95 -10.63 52.74
CA GLN A 431 12.09 -9.87 53.20
C GLN A 431 11.75 -8.98 54.40
N ASP A 432 12.79 -8.75 55.22
CA ASP A 432 12.76 -8.13 56.54
C ASP A 432 12.33 -6.64 56.54
N GLY A 433 11.49 -6.27 57.49
CA GLY A 433 11.17 -4.91 57.86
C GLY A 433 9.85 -4.32 57.37
N GLY A 434 9.10 -4.98 56.51
CA GLY A 434 7.79 -4.52 56.01
C GLY A 434 6.84 -5.60 55.52
N GLY A 435 7.27 -6.87 55.47
CA GLY A 435 6.48 -7.98 55.06
C GLY A 435 6.12 -7.98 53.56
N GLU A 436 7.11 -7.96 52.66
CA GLU A 436 6.90 -8.16 51.24
C GLU A 436 6.58 -9.62 50.95
N ALA A 437 5.47 -9.89 50.26
CA ALA A 437 5.17 -11.18 49.66
C ALA A 437 5.83 -11.24 48.28
N PHE A 438 6.58 -12.30 48.04
CA PHE A 438 7.20 -12.57 46.75
C PHE A 438 6.55 -13.86 46.19
N ILE A 439 5.89 -13.75 45.06
CA ILE A 439 5.10 -14.84 44.48
C ILE A 439 5.55 -15.07 43.05
N TYR A 440 6.05 -16.28 42.73
CA TYR A 440 6.45 -16.69 41.38
C TYR A 440 5.44 -17.62 40.71
N ASN A 441 4.38 -18.00 41.41
CA ASN A 441 3.41 -18.94 40.89
C ASN A 441 2.08 -18.17 40.67
N PRO A 442 1.57 -18.15 39.45
CA PRO A 442 0.33 -17.46 39.11
C PRO A 442 -0.88 -18.01 39.89
N GLU A 443 -0.94 -19.33 40.15
CA GLU A 443 -2.02 -19.94 40.94
C GLU A 443 -1.97 -19.43 42.38
N ALA A 444 -0.77 -19.24 42.93
CA ALA A 444 -0.65 -18.68 44.27
C ALA A 444 -1.09 -17.24 44.37
N LEU A 445 -0.79 -16.46 43.37
CA LEU A 445 -1.24 -15.06 43.29
C LEU A 445 -2.76 -14.98 43.21
N ASP A 446 -3.38 -15.80 42.39
CA ASP A 446 -4.84 -15.86 42.25
C ASP A 446 -5.51 -16.30 43.58
N VAL A 447 -4.98 -17.38 44.21
CA VAL A 447 -5.49 -17.86 45.50
C VAL A 447 -5.35 -16.81 46.59
N PHE A 448 -4.18 -16.15 46.69
CA PHE A 448 -3.92 -15.08 47.64
C PHE A 448 -4.94 -13.93 47.50
N TRP A 449 -5.05 -13.38 46.32
CA TRP A 449 -5.91 -12.21 46.10
C TRP A 449 -7.41 -12.57 46.09
N THR A 450 -7.78 -13.77 45.73
CA THR A 450 -9.16 -14.28 45.88
C THR A 450 -9.55 -14.39 47.36
N ALA A 451 -8.64 -14.85 48.23
CA ALA A 451 -8.90 -14.86 49.67
C ALA A 451 -9.06 -13.44 50.23
N VAL A 452 -8.18 -12.52 49.82
CA VAL A 452 -8.27 -11.11 50.20
C VAL A 452 -9.57 -10.46 49.70
N ALA A 453 -9.93 -10.63 48.41
CA ALA A 453 -11.12 -10.07 47.82
C ALA A 453 -12.41 -10.51 48.55
N ASN A 454 -12.46 -11.76 49.01
CA ASN A 454 -13.63 -12.28 49.72
C ASN A 454 -13.68 -11.86 51.20
N ASN A 455 -12.63 -11.27 51.76
CA ASN A 455 -12.53 -10.89 53.18
C ASN A 455 -11.93 -9.46 53.34
N LEU A 456 -12.23 -8.55 52.44
CA LEU A 456 -11.71 -7.16 52.44
C LEU A 456 -11.89 -6.47 53.79
N ASP A 457 -13.06 -6.59 54.41
CA ASP A 457 -13.40 -5.98 55.70
C ASP A 457 -12.49 -6.44 56.87
N ASP A 458 -11.84 -7.58 56.72
CA ASP A 458 -10.90 -8.17 57.70
C ASP A 458 -9.43 -7.79 57.40
N THR A 459 -9.17 -7.01 56.34
CA THR A 459 -7.84 -6.64 55.90
C THR A 459 -7.59 -5.12 55.96
N ASP A 460 -6.34 -4.70 55.87
CA ASP A 460 -5.96 -3.29 55.81
C ASP A 460 -6.22 -2.66 54.40
N TYR A 461 -6.65 -3.45 53.42
CA TYR A 461 -6.88 -3.02 52.03
C TYR A 461 -8.24 -2.39 51.80
N ASP A 462 -9.16 -2.48 52.76
CA ASP A 462 -10.40 -1.75 52.73
C ASP A 462 -10.22 -0.22 52.74
N GLU A 463 -9.07 0.24 53.26
CA GLU A 463 -8.68 1.65 53.25
C GLU A 463 -8.08 2.13 51.91
N ASP A 464 -7.68 1.23 51.01
CA ASP A 464 -7.22 1.55 49.66
C ASP A 464 -8.35 1.35 48.64
N ASP A 465 -9.06 2.43 48.34
CA ASP A 465 -10.22 2.43 47.42
C ASP A 465 -9.86 1.84 46.04
N LEU A 466 -8.57 1.97 45.61
CA LEU A 466 -8.14 1.48 44.29
C LEU A 466 -7.95 -0.05 44.31
N VAL A 467 -7.27 -0.59 45.30
CA VAL A 467 -7.11 -2.06 45.46
C VAL A 467 -8.47 -2.74 45.63
N SER A 468 -9.33 -2.19 46.46
CA SER A 468 -10.67 -2.73 46.68
C SER A 468 -11.49 -2.72 45.38
N GLY A 469 -11.42 -1.63 44.61
CA GLY A 469 -12.07 -1.52 43.29
C GLY A 469 -11.55 -2.50 42.25
N ILE A 470 -10.25 -2.79 42.22
CA ILE A 470 -9.65 -3.80 41.35
C ILE A 470 -10.16 -5.19 41.74
N LEU A 471 -10.18 -5.51 43.04
CA LEU A 471 -10.54 -6.81 43.55
C LEU A 471 -12.03 -7.16 43.41
N GLU A 472 -12.92 -6.17 43.18
CA GLU A 472 -14.32 -6.44 42.84
C GLU A 472 -14.44 -7.35 41.60
N MET A 473 -13.45 -7.37 40.73
CA MET A 473 -13.41 -8.23 39.53
C MET A 473 -13.33 -9.73 39.86
N ILE A 474 -12.63 -10.12 40.93
CA ILE A 474 -12.45 -11.50 41.34
C ILE A 474 -13.32 -11.92 42.55
N TYR A 475 -14.12 -11.01 43.08
CA TYR A 475 -15.01 -11.31 44.18
C TYR A 475 -16.05 -12.36 43.78
N THR A 476 -16.08 -13.49 44.48
CA THR A 476 -16.87 -14.66 44.09
C THR A 476 -18.38 -14.43 43.95
N ARG A 477 -18.94 -13.38 44.53
CA ARG A 477 -20.35 -13.06 44.40
C ARG A 477 -20.70 -12.24 43.16
N HIS A 478 -19.71 -11.57 42.57
CA HIS A 478 -19.92 -10.61 41.46
C HIS A 478 -18.79 -10.62 40.46
N SER A 479 -18.19 -11.78 40.17
CA SER A 479 -17.02 -11.88 39.28
C SER A 479 -17.18 -11.08 37.98
N GLY A 480 -16.28 -10.13 37.76
CA GLY A 480 -16.17 -9.33 36.54
C GLY A 480 -15.23 -9.93 35.48
N THR A 481 -14.44 -10.94 35.83
CA THR A 481 -13.41 -11.52 34.96
C THR A 481 -13.96 -12.15 33.68
N GLY A 482 -15.24 -12.53 33.66
CA GLY A 482 -15.92 -12.96 32.44
C GLY A 482 -15.90 -11.93 31.30
N TYR A 483 -15.76 -10.63 31.63
CA TYR A 483 -15.58 -9.58 30.63
C TYR A 483 -14.20 -9.58 30.00
N LEU A 484 -13.20 -10.18 30.65
CA LEU A 484 -11.82 -10.26 30.20
C LEU A 484 -11.49 -11.60 29.50
N SER A 485 -12.45 -12.50 29.30
CA SER A 485 -12.22 -13.88 28.80
C SER A 485 -11.59 -13.95 27.42
N GLU A 486 -11.53 -12.84 26.66
CA GLU A 486 -10.88 -12.78 25.36
C GLU A 486 -9.55 -12.03 25.39
N LEU A 487 -9.15 -11.52 26.56
CA LEU A 487 -7.92 -10.75 26.69
C LEU A 487 -6.66 -11.61 26.36
N GLY A 488 -6.73 -12.91 26.57
CA GLY A 488 -5.66 -13.86 26.19
C GLY A 488 -5.33 -13.86 24.69
N LYS A 489 -6.20 -13.31 23.83
CA LYS A 489 -5.94 -13.17 22.39
C LYS A 489 -4.94 -12.05 22.08
N PHE A 490 -4.73 -11.13 23.02
CA PHE A 490 -3.80 -10.01 22.96
C PHE A 490 -2.57 -10.21 23.84
N HIS A 491 -2.46 -11.39 24.46
CA HIS A 491 -1.38 -11.73 25.37
C HIS A 491 -0.47 -12.78 24.74
N ASP A 492 0.83 -12.49 24.74
CA ASP A 492 1.89 -13.42 24.39
C ASP A 492 2.96 -13.34 25.48
N SER A 493 3.07 -14.37 26.30
CA SER A 493 3.98 -14.39 27.44
C SER A 493 5.47 -14.45 27.04
N GLY A 494 5.79 -14.79 25.79
CA GLY A 494 7.15 -14.87 25.26
C GLY A 494 7.69 -13.55 24.71
N GLU A 495 6.85 -12.52 24.62
CA GLU A 495 7.17 -11.27 23.94
C GLU A 495 7.15 -10.09 24.92
N GLU A 496 8.33 -9.61 25.30
CA GLU A 496 8.49 -8.51 26.25
C GLU A 496 7.99 -7.20 25.68
N ASP A 497 8.39 -6.87 24.42
CA ASP A 497 8.05 -5.61 23.78
C ASP A 497 6.65 -5.65 23.15
N ALA A 498 6.02 -4.49 23.07
CA ALA A 498 4.77 -4.31 22.35
C ALA A 498 4.94 -4.60 20.85
N LEU A 499 3.93 -5.20 20.20
CA LEU A 499 4.00 -5.53 18.78
C LEU A 499 4.34 -4.31 17.90
N GLU A 500 3.70 -3.16 18.19
CA GLU A 500 3.95 -1.91 17.48
C GLU A 500 5.38 -1.37 17.67
N ASP A 501 6.04 -1.69 18.78
CA ASP A 501 7.43 -1.31 19.03
C ASP A 501 8.37 -2.17 18.20
N ARG A 502 8.21 -3.48 18.28
CA ARG A 502 8.99 -4.44 17.49
C ARG A 502 8.85 -4.20 15.98
N ILE A 503 7.62 -3.92 15.51
CA ILE A 503 7.37 -3.61 14.11
C ILE A 503 8.04 -2.28 13.73
N TYR A 504 7.88 -1.23 14.56
CA TYR A 504 8.44 0.09 14.24
C TYR A 504 9.97 0.06 14.14
N ASP A 505 10.65 -0.65 15.05
CA ASP A 505 12.10 -0.77 15.03
C ASP A 505 12.59 -1.44 13.74
N ARG A 506 11.95 -2.55 13.34
CA ARG A 506 12.27 -3.20 12.07
C ARG A 506 12.03 -2.31 10.86
N LEU A 507 10.92 -1.58 10.85
CA LEU A 507 10.62 -0.65 9.76
C LEU A 507 11.61 0.52 9.68
N THR A 508 12.16 0.96 10.81
CA THR A 508 13.21 1.99 10.81
C THR A 508 14.56 1.49 10.30
N ASP A 509 14.79 0.18 10.33
CA ASP A 509 15.97 -0.48 9.77
C ASP A 509 15.83 -0.78 8.26
N GLY A 510 14.65 -0.51 7.67
CA GLY A 510 14.39 -0.74 6.25
C GLY A 510 13.78 -2.12 5.92
N ASP A 511 13.44 -2.89 6.94
CA ASP A 511 12.96 -4.27 6.76
C ASP A 511 11.52 -4.34 6.19
N ILE A 512 11.21 -5.46 5.55
CA ILE A 512 9.82 -5.84 5.24
C ILE A 512 9.25 -6.62 6.43
N VAL A 513 8.12 -6.16 6.93
CA VAL A 513 7.36 -6.80 8.00
C VAL A 513 6.00 -7.26 7.46
N ILE A 514 5.72 -8.56 7.55
CA ILE A 514 4.43 -9.15 7.18
C ILE A 514 3.68 -9.56 8.45
N VAL A 515 2.46 -9.07 8.62
CA VAL A 515 1.58 -9.47 9.71
C VAL A 515 0.50 -10.41 9.17
N ASP A 516 0.66 -11.71 9.43
CA ASP A 516 -0.31 -12.73 9.03
C ASP A 516 -1.55 -12.70 9.94
N MET A 517 -2.68 -12.37 9.34
CA MET A 517 -3.97 -12.22 10.02
C MET A 517 -4.95 -13.37 9.72
N THR A 518 -4.50 -14.41 9.05
CA THR A 518 -5.38 -15.50 8.58
C THR A 518 -5.98 -16.33 9.70
N LYS A 519 -5.30 -16.41 10.86
CA LYS A 519 -5.70 -17.25 12.00
C LYS A 519 -6.51 -16.51 13.07
N GLY A 520 -6.67 -15.20 12.98
CA GLY A 520 -7.32 -14.37 14.00
C GLY A 520 -8.83 -14.22 13.80
N GLU A 521 -9.57 -13.93 14.89
CA GLU A 521 -10.95 -13.46 14.77
C GLU A 521 -10.97 -12.03 14.22
N GLU A 522 -11.87 -11.72 13.29
CA GLU A 522 -11.92 -10.43 12.57
C GLU A 522 -11.93 -9.20 13.51
N SER A 523 -12.63 -9.27 14.65
CA SER A 523 -12.68 -8.18 15.63
C SER A 523 -11.33 -7.95 16.33
N VAL A 524 -10.63 -9.02 16.67
CA VAL A 524 -9.31 -8.99 17.31
C VAL A 524 -8.26 -8.47 16.33
N VAL A 525 -8.27 -9.00 15.12
CA VAL A 525 -7.39 -8.57 14.04
C VAL A 525 -7.56 -7.09 13.75
N SER A 526 -8.81 -6.61 13.63
CA SER A 526 -9.06 -5.19 13.39
C SER A 526 -8.56 -4.29 14.52
N GLN A 527 -8.64 -4.74 15.77
CA GLN A 527 -8.14 -3.99 16.92
C GLN A 527 -6.60 -3.93 16.92
N ILE A 528 -5.92 -5.05 16.67
CA ILE A 528 -4.45 -5.11 16.58
C ILE A 528 -3.95 -4.20 15.45
N LEU A 529 -4.60 -4.26 14.28
CA LEU A 529 -4.29 -3.37 13.16
C LEU A 529 -4.38 -1.90 13.53
N ASN A 530 -5.50 -1.51 14.16
CA ASN A 530 -5.69 -0.13 14.58
C ASN A 530 -4.57 0.32 15.52
N GLN A 531 -4.21 -0.51 16.50
CA GLN A 531 -3.15 -0.22 17.47
C GLN A 531 -1.77 -0.13 16.80
N THR A 532 -1.46 -1.05 15.90
CA THR A 532 -0.19 -1.03 15.17
C THR A 532 -0.05 0.25 14.32
N VAL A 533 -1.10 0.60 13.57
CA VAL A 533 -1.08 1.83 12.76
C VAL A 533 -1.01 3.08 13.63
N GLU A 534 -1.78 3.12 14.74
CA GLU A 534 -1.73 4.21 15.71
C GLU A 534 -0.36 4.36 16.35
N GLY A 535 0.24 3.25 16.82
CA GLY A 535 1.56 3.24 17.43
C GLY A 535 2.65 3.73 16.47
N ILE A 536 2.63 3.27 15.21
CA ILE A 536 3.56 3.75 14.18
C ILE A 536 3.40 5.25 13.94
N LEU A 537 2.16 5.74 13.83
CA LEU A 537 1.88 7.17 13.66
C LEU A 537 2.40 7.99 14.84
N GLU A 538 2.11 7.58 16.08
CA GLU A 538 2.54 8.29 17.29
C GLU A 538 4.07 8.35 17.39
N LYS A 539 4.76 7.22 17.17
CA LYS A 539 6.23 7.17 17.17
C LYS A 539 6.82 8.06 16.08
N SER A 540 6.25 8.04 14.88
CA SER A 540 6.69 8.90 13.77
C SER A 540 6.47 10.38 14.08
N VAL A 541 5.36 10.74 14.73
CA VAL A 541 5.08 12.11 15.20
C VAL A 541 6.10 12.54 16.27
N VAL A 542 6.34 11.67 17.26
CA VAL A 542 7.34 11.95 18.33
C VAL A 542 8.72 12.13 17.73
N ARG A 543 9.14 11.24 16.84
CA ARG A 543 10.43 11.33 16.16
C ARG A 543 10.54 12.61 15.34
N PHE A 544 9.53 12.94 14.53
CA PHE A 544 9.49 14.17 13.74
C PHE A 544 9.64 15.45 14.61
N ASN A 545 9.00 15.48 15.77
CA ASN A 545 9.07 16.64 16.66
C ASN A 545 10.40 16.77 17.40
N ASN A 546 11.14 15.67 17.56
CA ASN A 546 12.43 15.60 18.27
C ASN A 546 13.64 15.46 17.33
N LEU A 547 13.41 15.47 16.00
CA LEU A 547 14.44 15.27 15.00
C LEU A 547 15.49 16.39 15.04
N ASP A 548 16.75 16.04 15.12
CA ASP A 548 17.87 16.99 14.99
C ASP A 548 18.13 17.30 13.50
N GLU A 549 18.69 18.49 13.18
CA GLU A 549 18.97 18.95 11.80
C GLU A 549 19.89 17.98 10.99
N SER A 550 20.52 17.01 11.64
CA SER A 550 21.44 16.04 11.03
C SER A 550 20.85 14.63 10.85
N GLU A 551 19.61 14.41 11.24
CA GLU A 551 18.94 13.12 11.18
C GLU A 551 17.82 13.14 10.14
N ASP A 552 17.63 12.04 9.42
CA ASP A 552 16.54 11.85 8.48
C ASP A 552 15.37 11.09 9.13
N MET A 553 14.15 11.41 8.71
CA MET A 553 12.97 10.63 9.07
C MET A 553 13.02 9.25 8.40
N PRO A 554 12.73 8.16 9.13
CA PRO A 554 12.58 6.86 8.51
C PRO A 554 11.43 6.90 7.50
N ARG A 555 11.66 6.29 6.34
CA ARG A 555 10.68 6.16 5.27
C ARG A 555 9.95 4.83 5.44
N ILE A 556 8.65 4.87 5.63
CA ILE A 556 7.84 3.67 5.89
C ILE A 556 6.68 3.60 4.90
N GLN A 557 6.47 2.43 4.31
CA GLN A 557 5.37 2.16 3.38
C GLN A 557 4.40 1.15 4.00
N ILE A 558 3.12 1.51 4.14
CA ILE A 558 2.09 0.66 4.75
C ILE A 558 1.18 0.12 3.67
N PHE A 559 1.04 -1.21 3.60
CA PHE A 559 0.20 -1.91 2.63
C PHE A 559 -1.11 -2.37 3.29
N LEU A 560 -2.23 -1.94 2.73
CA LEU A 560 -3.57 -2.27 3.21
C LEU A 560 -4.39 -2.93 2.09
N GLU A 561 -4.71 -4.20 2.24
CA GLU A 561 -5.70 -4.87 1.39
C GLU A 561 -7.13 -4.59 1.88
N GLU A 562 -8.11 -4.74 0.97
CA GLU A 562 -9.53 -4.44 1.22
C GLU A 562 -9.76 -3.06 1.83
N ALA A 563 -9.09 -2.06 1.25
CA ALA A 563 -9.02 -0.68 1.73
C ALA A 563 -10.39 -0.01 1.96
N HIS A 564 -11.44 -0.53 1.33
CA HIS A 564 -12.81 -0.07 1.60
C HIS A 564 -13.24 -0.23 3.06
N ARG A 565 -12.62 -1.14 3.82
CA ARG A 565 -12.89 -1.32 5.27
C ARG A 565 -12.32 -0.20 6.13
N TYR A 566 -11.26 0.45 5.68
CA TYR A 566 -10.49 1.44 6.44
C TYR A 566 -10.78 2.88 6.01
N PHE A 567 -11.13 3.07 4.74
CA PHE A 567 -11.31 4.39 4.12
C PHE A 567 -12.75 4.68 3.68
N GLU A 568 -13.73 4.14 4.40
CA GLU A 568 -15.16 4.45 4.15
C GLU A 568 -15.46 5.93 4.39
N LYS A 569 -16.36 6.49 3.57
CA LYS A 569 -16.80 7.91 3.66
C LYS A 569 -17.34 8.29 5.02
N ASP A 570 -18.07 7.40 5.67
CA ASP A 570 -18.69 7.63 6.99
C ASP A 570 -17.62 7.79 8.10
N ARG A 571 -16.48 7.07 8.03
CA ARG A 571 -15.35 7.22 8.96
C ARG A 571 -14.73 8.62 8.87
N PHE A 572 -14.48 9.08 7.67
CA PHE A 572 -13.89 10.40 7.41
C PHE A 572 -14.77 11.58 7.85
N GLU A 573 -16.09 11.39 7.97
CA GLU A 573 -17.02 12.43 8.40
C GLU A 573 -17.15 12.51 9.93
N ASN A 574 -16.95 11.39 10.65
CA ASN A 574 -17.32 11.27 12.05
C ASN A 574 -16.15 11.03 13.02
N GLU A 575 -14.99 10.62 12.52
CA GLU A 575 -13.87 10.11 13.31
C GLU A 575 -12.53 10.76 12.90
N ASP A 576 -12.31 12.03 13.32
CA ASP A 576 -11.06 12.73 13.01
C ASP A 576 -9.82 12.08 13.70
N ASP A 577 -10.02 11.36 14.81
CA ASP A 577 -8.98 10.67 15.57
C ASP A 577 -8.71 9.23 15.10
N ASP A 578 -9.43 8.73 14.08
CA ASP A 578 -9.21 7.40 13.51
C ASP A 578 -7.79 7.31 12.89
N PRO A 579 -6.98 6.26 13.23
CA PRO A 579 -5.60 6.17 12.78
C PRO A 579 -5.45 6.11 11.26
N TYR A 580 -6.38 5.48 10.55
CA TYR A 580 -6.34 5.41 9.08
C TYR A 580 -6.70 6.75 8.43
N VAL A 581 -7.64 7.49 9.04
CA VAL A 581 -7.98 8.85 8.60
C VAL A 581 -6.78 9.78 8.79
N ARG A 582 -6.09 9.68 9.92
CA ARG A 582 -4.86 10.43 10.20
C ARG A 582 -3.73 10.04 9.25
N LEU A 583 -3.49 8.73 9.03
CA LEU A 583 -2.53 8.22 8.07
C LEU A 583 -2.79 8.78 6.67
N ALA A 584 -4.03 8.73 6.21
CA ALA A 584 -4.41 9.24 4.90
C ALA A 584 -4.26 10.76 4.77
N LYS A 585 -4.51 11.53 5.83
CA LYS A 585 -4.40 13.00 5.82
C LYS A 585 -2.98 13.50 6.03
N GLU A 586 -2.23 12.88 6.93
CA GLU A 586 -0.99 13.43 7.47
C GLU A 586 0.25 12.58 7.22
N GLY A 587 0.11 11.31 6.82
CA GLY A 587 1.20 10.33 6.70
C GLY A 587 2.41 10.85 5.92
N ARG A 588 2.17 11.52 4.79
CA ARG A 588 3.24 12.10 3.96
C ARG A 588 4.18 13.04 4.74
N LYS A 589 3.65 13.81 5.69
CA LYS A 589 4.45 14.72 6.53
C LYS A 589 5.48 13.97 7.37
N TYR A 590 5.15 12.74 7.76
CA TYR A 590 5.97 11.88 8.60
C TYR A 590 6.68 10.78 7.81
N GLN A 591 6.81 10.94 6.49
CA GLN A 591 7.39 9.97 5.56
C GLN A 591 6.70 8.59 5.59
N LEU A 592 5.40 8.58 5.94
CA LEU A 592 4.56 7.39 5.91
C LEU A 592 3.80 7.35 4.58
N GLY A 593 4.19 6.43 3.70
CA GLY A 593 3.49 6.14 2.45
C GLY A 593 2.38 5.11 2.65
N LEU A 594 1.46 5.04 1.71
CA LEU A 594 0.31 4.17 1.76
C LEU A 594 0.10 3.46 0.43
N VAL A 595 0.19 2.15 0.41
CA VAL A 595 -0.23 1.31 -0.72
C VAL A 595 -1.53 0.62 -0.33
N TYR A 596 -2.60 0.88 -1.07
CA TYR A 596 -3.91 0.33 -0.71
C TYR A 596 -4.61 -0.32 -1.89
N ALA A 597 -5.21 -1.48 -1.62
CA ALA A 597 -5.89 -2.25 -2.64
C ALA A 597 -7.36 -2.47 -2.30
N THR A 598 -8.24 -2.36 -3.31
CA THR A 598 -9.67 -2.69 -3.17
C THR A 598 -10.32 -3.02 -4.51
N GLN A 599 -11.44 -3.71 -4.45
CA GLN A 599 -12.36 -3.89 -5.57
C GLN A 599 -13.52 -2.88 -5.56
N GLU A 600 -13.72 -2.18 -4.45
CA GLU A 600 -14.82 -1.24 -4.21
C GLU A 600 -14.30 0.21 -4.16
N VAL A 601 -13.96 0.77 -5.30
CA VAL A 601 -13.43 2.15 -5.43
C VAL A 601 -14.44 3.18 -4.95
N SER A 602 -15.73 2.94 -5.20
CA SER A 602 -16.83 3.87 -4.89
C SER A 602 -17.09 4.06 -3.40
N THR A 603 -16.61 3.15 -2.56
CA THR A 603 -16.73 3.23 -1.09
C THR A 603 -15.61 4.02 -0.45
N VAL A 604 -14.45 4.11 -1.11
CA VAL A 604 -13.30 4.87 -0.63
C VAL A 604 -13.61 6.37 -0.63
N ASP A 605 -13.22 7.05 0.43
CA ASP A 605 -13.42 8.51 0.56
C ASP A 605 -12.69 9.29 -0.52
N ASP A 606 -13.37 10.28 -1.08
CA ASP A 606 -12.88 11.08 -2.21
C ASP A 606 -11.58 11.85 -1.85
N ARG A 607 -11.36 12.16 -0.56
CA ARG A 607 -10.12 12.82 -0.08
C ARG A 607 -8.90 11.90 -0.16
N VAL A 608 -9.08 10.59 -0.01
CA VAL A 608 -8.00 9.60 -0.20
C VAL A 608 -7.67 9.50 -1.68
N LEU A 609 -8.69 9.30 -2.52
CA LEU A 609 -8.54 9.19 -3.96
C LEU A 609 -7.91 10.45 -4.58
N ALA A 610 -8.38 11.65 -4.21
CA ALA A 610 -7.85 12.92 -4.71
C ALA A 610 -6.36 13.17 -4.37
N ASN A 611 -5.88 12.57 -3.28
CA ASN A 611 -4.48 12.67 -2.87
C ASN A 611 -3.62 11.48 -3.30
N THR A 612 -4.18 10.54 -4.05
CA THR A 612 -3.45 9.39 -4.60
C THR A 612 -2.69 9.79 -5.85
N LYS A 613 -1.42 9.47 -5.89
CA LYS A 613 -0.52 9.83 -6.99
C LYS A 613 -0.28 8.69 -7.96
N ASN A 614 -0.20 7.47 -7.43
CA ASN A 614 0.12 6.29 -8.22
C ASN A 614 -1.09 5.36 -8.32
N TRP A 615 -1.35 4.85 -9.51
CA TRP A 615 -2.53 4.08 -9.81
C TRP A 615 -2.20 2.85 -10.64
N VAL A 616 -2.65 1.69 -10.17
CA VAL A 616 -2.61 0.42 -10.91
C VAL A 616 -4.05 -0.11 -10.99
N VAL A 617 -4.69 0.02 -12.14
CA VAL A 617 -6.10 -0.34 -12.33
C VAL A 617 -6.23 -1.53 -13.26
N THR A 618 -6.63 -2.67 -12.73
CA THR A 618 -6.93 -3.90 -13.51
C THR A 618 -8.41 -3.94 -13.92
N HIS A 619 -9.08 -5.08 -13.84
CA HIS A 619 -10.49 -5.22 -14.20
C HIS A 619 -11.42 -4.80 -13.04
N LEU A 620 -12.44 -4.00 -13.36
CA LEU A 620 -13.57 -3.66 -12.49
C LEU A 620 -14.87 -3.91 -13.24
N ASN A 621 -15.78 -4.71 -12.67
CA ASN A 621 -17.00 -5.18 -13.38
C ASN A 621 -18.15 -4.16 -13.38
N SER A 622 -18.13 -3.16 -12.50
CA SER A 622 -19.23 -2.22 -12.29
C SER A 622 -18.98 -0.87 -12.96
N ARG A 623 -20.06 -0.29 -13.48
CA ARG A 623 -20.03 1.08 -14.00
C ARG A 623 -19.86 2.10 -12.89
N ASN A 624 -20.37 1.81 -11.69
CA ASN A 624 -20.22 2.68 -10.53
C ASN A 624 -18.74 2.81 -10.15
N GLU A 625 -18.02 1.68 -10.07
CA GLU A 625 -16.59 1.66 -9.75
C GLU A 625 -15.75 2.42 -10.78
N THR A 626 -16.02 2.19 -12.07
CA THR A 626 -15.27 2.87 -13.13
C THR A 626 -15.62 4.36 -13.27
N ASN A 627 -16.84 4.79 -12.94
CA ASN A 627 -17.19 6.21 -12.98
C ASN A 627 -16.41 7.02 -11.92
N ASN A 628 -16.15 6.44 -10.75
CA ASN A 628 -15.33 7.12 -9.75
C ASN A 628 -13.87 7.33 -10.19
N LEU A 629 -13.37 6.49 -11.11
CA LEU A 629 -12.03 6.66 -11.68
C LEU A 629 -11.98 7.76 -12.75
N THR A 630 -13.08 8.00 -13.47
CA THR A 630 -13.11 8.98 -14.58
C THR A 630 -12.96 10.43 -14.12
N ASP A 631 -13.13 10.67 -12.81
CA ASP A 631 -12.90 11.98 -12.20
C ASP A 631 -11.40 12.25 -11.93
N TYR A 632 -10.56 11.22 -12.10
CA TYR A 632 -9.12 11.30 -11.85
C TYR A 632 -8.33 10.98 -13.11
N TYR A 633 -7.38 11.84 -13.46
CA TYR A 633 -6.48 11.68 -14.61
C TYR A 633 -7.22 11.33 -15.91
N ASP A 634 -6.56 10.55 -16.78
CA ASP A 634 -7.04 10.14 -18.12
C ASP A 634 -7.73 8.76 -18.17
N PHE A 635 -8.26 8.26 -17.02
CA PHE A 635 -8.94 6.96 -16.97
C PHE A 635 -10.26 6.90 -17.74
N GLU A 636 -10.84 8.02 -18.12
CA GLU A 636 -12.06 8.06 -18.93
C GLU A 636 -11.89 7.27 -20.23
N ALA A 637 -10.76 7.43 -20.92
CA ALA A 637 -10.45 6.71 -22.14
C ALA A 637 -10.51 5.17 -21.98
N PHE A 638 -10.13 4.68 -20.78
CA PHE A 638 -10.05 3.26 -20.44
C PHE A 638 -11.31 2.67 -19.79
N SER A 639 -12.26 3.50 -19.36
CA SER A 639 -13.43 3.08 -18.55
C SER A 639 -14.20 1.89 -19.14
N ARG A 640 -14.34 1.80 -20.47
CA ARG A 640 -14.99 0.68 -21.13
C ARG A 640 -14.14 -0.59 -21.14
N THR A 641 -12.84 -0.47 -21.35
CA THR A 641 -11.92 -1.61 -21.42
C THR A 641 -11.63 -2.17 -20.03
N ILE A 642 -11.56 -1.33 -19.00
CA ILE A 642 -11.48 -1.76 -17.60
C ILE A 642 -12.65 -2.69 -17.24
N ARG A 643 -13.88 -2.38 -17.69
CA ARG A 643 -15.06 -3.22 -17.41
C ARG A 643 -15.20 -4.47 -18.28
N LYS A 644 -14.53 -4.51 -19.42
CA LYS A 644 -14.76 -5.57 -20.43
C LYS A 644 -13.69 -6.65 -20.40
N VAL A 645 -12.46 -6.27 -20.10
CA VAL A 645 -11.30 -7.14 -20.18
C VAL A 645 -10.91 -7.55 -18.77
N ASP A 646 -10.98 -8.84 -18.49
CA ASP A 646 -10.71 -9.47 -17.20
C ASP A 646 -9.42 -10.33 -17.21
N ASP A 647 -8.56 -10.11 -18.19
CA ASP A 647 -7.28 -10.80 -18.31
C ASP A 647 -6.40 -10.51 -17.07
N THR A 648 -5.84 -11.56 -16.49
CA THR A 648 -4.97 -11.45 -15.31
C THR A 648 -3.72 -10.61 -15.60
N GLY A 649 -3.40 -9.68 -14.71
CA GLY A 649 -2.26 -8.80 -14.81
C GLY A 649 -2.37 -7.68 -15.85
N TYR A 650 -3.50 -7.58 -16.60
CA TYR A 650 -3.69 -6.47 -17.52
C TYR A 650 -4.14 -5.22 -16.79
N ALA A 651 -3.23 -4.30 -16.53
CA ALA A 651 -3.41 -3.08 -15.78
C ALA A 651 -3.36 -1.81 -16.64
N ARG A 652 -3.76 -0.69 -16.06
CA ARG A 652 -3.52 0.69 -16.52
C ARG A 652 -2.74 1.35 -15.42
N VAL A 653 -1.50 1.63 -15.70
CA VAL A 653 -0.53 2.14 -14.74
C VAL A 653 -0.31 3.62 -14.96
N ARG A 654 -0.31 4.37 -13.89
CA ARG A 654 0.09 5.76 -13.84
C ARG A 654 0.84 6.02 -12.54
N THR A 655 2.03 6.59 -12.63
CA THR A 655 2.80 7.04 -11.46
C THR A 655 2.85 8.57 -11.40
N ARG A 656 3.41 9.10 -10.36
CA ARG A 656 3.52 10.54 -10.13
C ARG A 656 4.34 11.23 -11.22
N SER A 657 5.47 10.66 -11.60
CA SER A 657 6.37 11.21 -12.62
C SER A 657 5.92 10.88 -14.05
N ASN A 658 5.06 9.86 -14.25
CA ASN A 658 4.52 9.54 -15.56
C ASN A 658 3.34 10.46 -15.91
N SER A 659 3.45 11.15 -17.04
CA SER A 659 2.47 12.18 -17.45
C SER A 659 1.15 11.62 -17.97
N PHE A 660 1.07 10.34 -18.35
CA PHE A 660 -0.12 9.70 -18.93
C PHE A 660 -0.26 8.24 -18.48
N THR A 661 -1.47 7.69 -18.62
CA THR A 661 -1.74 6.31 -18.23
C THR A 661 -1.24 5.32 -19.30
N VAL A 662 -0.45 4.33 -18.89
CA VAL A 662 0.11 3.28 -19.76
C VAL A 662 -0.66 1.98 -19.59
N PRO A 663 -1.24 1.39 -20.65
CA PRO A 663 -1.85 0.07 -20.60
C PRO A 663 -0.74 -0.99 -20.58
N THR A 664 -0.64 -1.73 -19.45
CA THR A 664 0.50 -2.58 -19.12
C THR A 664 0.05 -4.01 -18.83
N GLN A 665 0.74 -5.00 -19.37
CA GLN A 665 0.72 -6.36 -18.84
C GLN A 665 1.74 -6.42 -17.73
N MET A 666 1.28 -6.47 -16.48
CA MET A 666 2.15 -6.62 -15.32
C MET A 666 2.92 -7.94 -15.39
N ARG A 667 4.17 -7.93 -14.97
CA ARG A 667 4.96 -9.15 -14.79
C ARG A 667 4.29 -10.07 -13.77
N ARG A 668 4.54 -11.36 -13.86
CA ARG A 668 4.21 -12.29 -12.79
C ARG A 668 5.30 -12.19 -11.72
N PHE A 669 4.89 -12.01 -10.47
CA PHE A 669 5.81 -12.00 -9.34
C PHE A 669 6.54 -13.35 -9.20
N HIS A 670 7.84 -13.30 -8.94
CA HIS A 670 8.69 -14.43 -8.60
C HIS A 670 9.80 -13.96 -7.66
N PRO A 671 10.18 -14.71 -6.60
CA PRO A 671 11.22 -14.30 -5.66
C PRO A 671 12.57 -13.97 -6.32
N ASP A 672 12.99 -14.78 -7.31
CA ASP A 672 14.21 -14.54 -8.07
C ASP A 672 14.21 -13.22 -8.88
N TRP A 673 13.08 -12.52 -8.90
CA TRP A 673 12.98 -11.27 -9.65
C TRP A 673 13.90 -10.18 -9.11
N VAL A 674 14.12 -10.15 -7.78
CA VAL A 674 15.05 -9.21 -7.13
C VAL A 674 16.46 -9.35 -7.67
N GLU A 675 16.96 -10.59 -7.84
CA GLU A 675 18.30 -10.85 -8.38
C GLU A 675 18.42 -10.59 -9.89
N LYS A 676 17.30 -10.65 -10.62
CA LYS A 676 17.25 -10.66 -12.08
C LYS A 676 16.62 -9.43 -12.71
N VAL A 677 16.20 -8.44 -11.92
CA VAL A 677 15.48 -7.23 -12.40
C VAL A 677 16.16 -6.57 -13.61
N ALA A 678 17.49 -6.63 -13.67
CA ALA A 678 18.28 -6.11 -14.79
C ALA A 678 18.45 -7.08 -15.98
N SER A 679 17.97 -8.34 -15.90
CA SER A 679 18.32 -9.39 -16.88
C SER A 679 17.17 -10.30 -17.32
N LEU A 680 15.93 -10.12 -16.82
CA LEU A 680 14.81 -11.00 -17.18
C LEU A 680 14.26 -10.63 -18.56
N PRO A 681 14.15 -11.61 -19.49
CA PRO A 681 13.35 -11.42 -20.69
C PRO A 681 11.87 -11.30 -20.34
N ALA A 682 11.14 -10.50 -21.11
CA ALA A 682 9.74 -10.20 -20.92
C ALA A 682 8.80 -11.43 -21.09
N ASP A 683 9.28 -12.51 -21.64
CA ASP A 683 8.52 -13.75 -21.87
C ASP A 683 8.68 -14.73 -20.71
N TRP A 684 7.67 -14.77 -19.87
CA TRP A 684 7.44 -15.92 -19.01
C TRP A 684 6.74 -17.00 -19.84
N ASP A 685 7.52 -17.93 -20.38
CA ASP A 685 6.93 -19.16 -20.92
C ASP A 685 6.26 -19.95 -19.80
N GLU A 686 5.01 -20.35 -20.03
CA GLU A 686 4.12 -21.02 -19.04
C GLU A 686 4.64 -22.42 -18.61
N ASP A 687 5.85 -22.81 -18.94
CA ASP A 687 6.39 -24.18 -18.82
C ASP A 687 7.71 -24.29 -17.98
N GLU A 688 8.06 -23.30 -17.11
CA GLU A 688 9.11 -23.53 -16.10
C GLU A 688 8.64 -23.26 -14.69
#